data_01177d8fe6015a898eb084c5b4acd116
#
_entry.id   01177d8fe6015a898eb084c5b4acd116
#
_cell.length_a   1.000
_cell.length_b   1.000
_cell.length_c   1.000
_cell.angle_alpha   90.00
_cell.angle_beta   90.00
_cell.angle_gamma   90.00
#
_symmetry.space_group_name_H-M   'P 1'
#
loop_
_entity.id
_entity.type
_entity.pdbx_description
1 polymer ?
#
loop_
_entity_poly.entity_id
_entity_poly.type
_entity_poly.pdbx_seq_one_letter_code
_entity_poly.pdbx_strand_id
1 'polypeptide(L)'
;MANYSYDEAGNMAAYFVLTFLSIFLVPYTLASFSSAKPQSLSGCQCQQCTAQRERIRKRERGSLLSPKLRRRTLIILGGWSIVAFLVYKVMNSENQTKIYDPFEILGISTSATTKDIKSHYKKLSRKFHPDKVKLSVNETMEAVEAKFVEITKAYKALTDETIRNNWLNYGHPDGRQEVSMGIALPKWIVESGNNIWVLGAYGVIFGGALPAIVGRWWFGNREKTKDGVHARSAATFFKGLSEESGIDDVTSTLGKSFEWELPKAKLGKAEAELAQLETQIKEKLNGKWDELVKLAEAIPKEHESRRRAFILLYAHLLRLPVQNATLQKEQTQVLLQTPTLLNAMLNISMARNWLLPTLAAMRLHAFLAQAIPPGPADLKAAQLPGIAPSDASTLPKSESSDFSAAISTLSKSEPAALPDAQKALERLGHAEIVDASFKVIGERYVTPSSFVHLLVKARLAPLAKDGSAVPLPKPETNEKRDNEFLLSKKDMEDLPQGEYVSGYAHAPYWPANRKPGWWIVLADIKSNKVVVPPLKITDIPVADPSRGIDYRSYKIQFQAPQTVGLFTWKVFLVSDTFVGEEAARDVVLKIDDPTVLAADEPDAEDDISEPEEDSLAGQMALMRGGSVKKARGEESDDESSTDDEEEEGKGGDDSSSDSD
;
A
#
# COMPACT_ATOMS: atom_id res chain seq x y z
N MET A 1 8.64 54.96 -12.10
CA MET A 1 8.21 53.94 -11.12
C MET A 1 7.13 53.12 -11.76
N ALA A 2 7.30 51.82 -11.88
CA ALA A 2 6.26 50.96 -12.44
C ALA A 2 5.04 50.99 -11.50
N ASN A 3 3.89 51.45 -12.04
CA ASN A 3 2.63 51.39 -11.29
C ASN A 3 2.17 49.93 -11.23
N TYR A 4 2.40 49.29 -10.08
CA TYR A 4 1.86 47.98 -9.83
C TYR A 4 0.38 48.12 -9.44
N SER A 5 -0.51 47.59 -10.27
CA SER A 5 -1.93 47.47 -9.93
C SER A 5 -2.14 46.17 -9.13
N TYR A 6 -2.63 46.29 -7.91
CA TYR A 6 -3.03 45.14 -7.10
C TYR A 6 -4.47 44.75 -7.41
N ASP A 7 -4.82 43.47 -7.19
CA ASP A 7 -6.17 42.96 -7.39
C ASP A 7 -7.15 43.58 -6.38
N GLU A 8 -7.82 44.67 -6.78
CA GLU A 8 -8.78 45.37 -5.90
C GLU A 8 -10.00 44.53 -5.57
N ALA A 9 -10.48 43.72 -6.51
CA ALA A 9 -11.65 42.83 -6.30
C ALA A 9 -11.29 41.51 -5.63
N GLY A 10 -10.01 41.14 -5.53
CA GLY A 10 -9.53 39.86 -4.99
C GLY A 10 -9.90 38.64 -5.83
N ASN A 11 -10.30 38.84 -7.08
CA ASN A 11 -10.75 37.78 -7.98
C ASN A 11 -9.59 36.99 -8.57
N MET A 12 -8.50 37.66 -8.96
CA MET A 12 -7.30 36.97 -9.48
C MET A 12 -6.68 36.04 -8.46
N ALA A 13 -6.57 36.48 -7.20
CA ALA A 13 -6.12 35.64 -6.11
C ALA A 13 -7.04 34.44 -5.89
N ALA A 14 -8.38 34.64 -5.98
CA ALA A 14 -9.33 33.56 -5.86
C ALA A 14 -9.21 32.54 -7.01
N TYR A 15 -9.03 32.98 -8.25
CA TYR A 15 -8.78 32.10 -9.41
C TYR A 15 -7.48 31.30 -9.23
N PHE A 16 -6.40 31.95 -8.79
CA PHE A 16 -5.13 31.29 -8.55
C PHE A 16 -5.24 30.19 -7.49
N VAL A 17 -5.85 30.50 -6.34
CA VAL A 17 -6.06 29.50 -5.28
C VAL A 17 -6.98 28.36 -5.75
N LEU A 18 -8.02 28.69 -6.54
CA LEU A 18 -8.96 27.71 -7.06
C LEU A 18 -8.29 26.75 -8.04
N THR A 19 -7.43 27.25 -8.94
CA THR A 19 -6.67 26.39 -9.88
C THR A 19 -5.72 25.45 -9.12
N PHE A 20 -4.95 25.97 -8.17
CA PHE A 20 -4.05 25.15 -7.35
C PHE A 20 -4.80 24.09 -6.54
N LEU A 21 -5.86 24.48 -5.86
CA LEU A 21 -6.68 23.52 -5.12
C LEU A 21 -7.27 22.44 -6.03
N SER A 22 -7.74 22.81 -7.21
CA SER A 22 -8.32 21.87 -8.17
C SER A 22 -7.29 20.87 -8.69
N ILE A 23 -6.06 21.27 -8.98
CA ILE A 23 -4.98 20.41 -9.44
C ILE A 23 -4.69 19.28 -8.43
N PHE A 24 -4.77 19.57 -7.12
CA PHE A 24 -4.55 18.55 -6.08
C PHE A 24 -5.82 17.81 -5.69
N LEU A 25 -6.95 18.51 -5.60
CA LEU A 25 -8.19 17.94 -5.06
C LEU A 25 -8.85 16.96 -6.06
N VAL A 26 -8.84 17.29 -7.36
CA VAL A 26 -9.46 16.44 -8.39
C VAL A 26 -8.78 15.06 -8.47
N PRO A 27 -7.44 14.92 -8.67
CA PRO A 27 -6.81 13.60 -8.70
C PRO A 27 -6.93 12.89 -7.35
N TYR A 28 -6.89 13.62 -6.21
CA TYR A 28 -7.05 13.02 -4.90
C TYR A 28 -8.45 12.45 -4.67
N THR A 29 -9.50 13.13 -5.17
CA THR A 29 -10.88 12.61 -5.14
C THR A 29 -11.06 11.45 -6.09
N LEU A 30 -10.54 11.53 -7.33
CA LEU A 30 -10.58 10.44 -8.31
C LEU A 30 -9.85 9.19 -7.78
N ALA A 31 -8.68 9.35 -7.19
CA ALA A 31 -7.97 8.25 -6.53
C ALA A 31 -8.75 7.64 -5.34
N SER A 32 -9.62 8.42 -4.70
CA SER A 32 -10.52 7.91 -3.66
C SER A 32 -11.69 7.10 -4.22
N PHE A 33 -12.18 7.43 -5.42
CA PHE A 33 -13.24 6.69 -6.12
C PHE A 33 -12.70 5.48 -6.89
N SER A 34 -11.50 5.59 -7.44
CA SER A 34 -10.85 4.51 -8.21
C SER A 34 -10.16 3.48 -7.31
N SER A 35 -10.14 3.66 -5.98
CA SER A 35 -9.73 2.57 -5.11
C SER A 35 -10.62 1.38 -5.44
N ALA A 36 -10.03 0.39 -6.12
CA ALA A 36 -10.70 -0.82 -6.56
C ALA A 36 -11.63 -1.28 -5.44
N LYS A 37 -12.91 -1.47 -5.76
CA LYS A 37 -13.85 -2.08 -4.82
C LYS A 37 -13.10 -3.28 -4.28
N PRO A 38 -12.83 -3.38 -2.95
CA PRO A 38 -12.20 -4.57 -2.44
C PRO A 38 -13.08 -5.71 -2.95
N GLN A 39 -12.54 -6.55 -3.83
CA GLN A 39 -13.21 -7.79 -4.19
C GLN A 39 -13.70 -8.33 -2.86
N SER A 40 -14.99 -8.59 -2.74
CA SER A 40 -15.59 -9.08 -1.51
C SER A 40 -14.94 -10.43 -1.25
N LEU A 41 -13.78 -10.39 -0.57
CA LEU A 41 -13.02 -11.57 -0.23
C LEU A 41 -13.94 -12.43 0.61
N SER A 42 -14.35 -13.58 0.07
CA SER A 42 -15.13 -14.55 0.78
C SER A 42 -14.31 -14.98 2.01
N GLY A 43 -14.79 -14.67 3.19
CA GLY A 43 -14.15 -15.12 4.43
C GLY A 43 -14.82 -16.39 4.96
N CYS A 44 -14.24 -16.99 5.99
CA CYS A 44 -14.84 -18.12 6.70
C CYS A 44 -16.30 -17.82 7.08
N GLN A 45 -17.22 -18.76 6.83
CA GLN A 45 -18.66 -18.60 7.02
C GLN A 45 -19.18 -19.22 8.35
N CYS A 46 -18.29 -19.66 9.25
CA CYS A 46 -18.70 -20.11 10.57
C CYS A 46 -19.30 -18.96 11.40
N GLN A 47 -20.19 -19.27 12.32
CA GLN A 47 -20.91 -18.31 13.15
C GLN A 47 -19.98 -17.36 13.91
N GLN A 48 -18.88 -17.89 14.46
CA GLN A 48 -17.90 -17.10 15.21
C GLN A 48 -17.20 -16.04 14.33
N CYS A 49 -16.76 -16.39 13.13
CA CYS A 49 -16.11 -15.48 12.20
C CYS A 49 -17.08 -14.42 11.63
N THR A 50 -18.33 -14.80 11.37
CA THR A 50 -19.35 -13.84 10.91
C THR A 50 -19.69 -12.83 12.00
N ALA A 51 -19.88 -13.27 13.24
CA ALA A 51 -20.09 -12.39 14.39
C ALA A 51 -18.89 -11.44 14.63
N GLN A 52 -17.67 -11.95 14.50
CA GLN A 52 -16.46 -11.13 14.66
C GLN A 52 -16.34 -10.08 13.55
N ARG A 53 -16.62 -10.42 12.29
CA ARG A 53 -16.63 -9.44 11.18
C ARG A 53 -17.67 -8.35 11.38
N GLU A 54 -18.83 -8.67 11.92
CA GLU A 54 -19.83 -7.66 12.28
C GLU A 54 -19.33 -6.73 13.39
N ARG A 55 -18.67 -7.27 14.43
CA ARG A 55 -18.04 -6.46 15.49
C ARG A 55 -16.99 -5.52 14.93
N ILE A 56 -16.12 -6.03 14.04
CA ILE A 56 -15.10 -5.22 13.35
C ILE A 56 -15.78 -4.11 12.54
N ARG A 57 -16.80 -4.43 11.74
CA ARG A 57 -17.54 -3.48 10.90
C ARG A 57 -18.23 -2.40 11.74
N LYS A 58 -18.87 -2.79 12.88
CA LYS A 58 -19.46 -1.83 13.82
C LYS A 58 -18.42 -0.90 14.41
N ARG A 59 -17.25 -1.43 14.77
CA ARG A 59 -16.14 -0.62 15.32
C ARG A 59 -15.55 0.34 14.28
N GLU A 60 -15.45 -0.06 13.02
CA GLU A 60 -14.94 0.77 11.93
C GLU A 60 -15.89 1.89 11.53
N ARG A 61 -17.19 1.62 11.51
CA ARG A 61 -18.22 2.61 11.14
C ARG A 61 -18.37 3.74 12.16
N GLY A 62 -18.06 3.49 13.43
CA GLY A 62 -18.30 4.44 14.52
C GLY A 62 -19.79 4.52 14.90
N SER A 63 -20.12 5.42 15.84
CA SER A 63 -21.49 5.75 16.22
C SER A 63 -22.06 6.84 15.32
N LEU A 64 -23.38 6.90 15.15
CA LEU A 64 -24.08 8.02 14.47
C LEU A 64 -23.74 9.38 15.09
N LEU A 65 -23.46 9.40 16.42
CA LEU A 65 -23.11 10.62 17.18
C LEU A 65 -21.60 10.99 17.07
N SER A 66 -20.74 10.03 16.69
CA SER A 66 -19.32 10.25 16.48
C SER A 66 -18.84 9.45 15.27
N PRO A 67 -19.17 9.88 14.05
CA PRO A 67 -18.74 9.19 12.85
C PRO A 67 -17.20 9.26 12.77
N LYS A 68 -16.56 8.10 12.67
CA LYS A 68 -15.11 8.04 12.41
C LYS A 68 -14.85 8.39 10.95
N LEU A 69 -14.89 9.69 10.64
CA LEU A 69 -14.51 10.17 9.32
C LEU A 69 -13.03 9.91 9.11
N ARG A 70 -12.71 9.21 8.04
CA ARG A 70 -11.32 9.01 7.63
C ARG A 70 -10.68 10.37 7.36
N ARG A 71 -9.43 10.58 7.75
CA ARG A 71 -8.70 11.83 7.48
C ARG A 71 -8.81 12.26 6.01
N ARG A 72 -8.80 11.29 5.08
CA ARG A 72 -9.01 11.54 3.64
C ARG A 72 -10.36 12.18 3.34
N THR A 73 -11.45 11.67 3.93
CA THR A 73 -12.80 12.21 3.73
C THR A 73 -12.93 13.62 4.28
N LEU A 74 -12.30 13.90 5.43
CA LEU A 74 -12.28 15.25 6.00
C LEU A 74 -11.53 16.24 5.10
N ILE A 75 -10.38 15.84 4.55
CA ILE A 75 -9.59 16.67 3.60
C ILE A 75 -10.40 16.94 2.34
N ILE A 76 -11.06 15.93 1.77
CA ILE A 76 -11.90 16.08 0.57
C ILE A 76 -13.08 17.02 0.85
N LEU A 77 -13.82 16.79 1.92
CA LEU A 77 -14.97 17.66 2.27
C LEU A 77 -14.54 19.10 2.56
N GLY A 78 -13.48 19.28 3.36
CA GLY A 78 -12.92 20.60 3.67
C GLY A 78 -12.40 21.31 2.43
N GLY A 79 -11.67 20.60 1.56
CA GLY A 79 -11.16 21.14 0.30
C GLY A 79 -12.29 21.59 -0.63
N TRP A 80 -13.28 20.74 -0.86
CA TRP A 80 -14.44 21.10 -1.70
C TRP A 80 -15.30 22.22 -1.10
N SER A 81 -15.39 22.32 0.23
CA SER A 81 -16.07 23.46 0.90
C SER A 81 -15.35 24.79 0.61
N ILE A 82 -14.00 24.78 0.63
CA ILE A 82 -13.22 25.97 0.29
C ILE A 82 -13.40 26.32 -1.18
N VAL A 83 -13.38 25.33 -2.09
CA VAL A 83 -13.63 25.55 -3.52
C VAL A 83 -15.01 26.15 -3.74
N ALA A 84 -16.06 25.61 -3.12
CA ALA A 84 -17.43 26.13 -3.22
C ALA A 84 -17.52 27.58 -2.72
N PHE A 85 -16.86 27.90 -1.62
CA PHE A 85 -16.80 29.27 -1.08
C PHE A 85 -16.10 30.23 -2.04
N LEU A 86 -14.98 29.82 -2.64
CA LEU A 86 -14.26 30.65 -3.60
C LEU A 86 -15.06 30.86 -4.88
N VAL A 87 -15.71 29.81 -5.39
CA VAL A 87 -16.59 29.92 -6.57
C VAL A 87 -17.76 30.87 -6.28
N TYR A 88 -18.41 30.72 -5.13
CA TYR A 88 -19.48 31.63 -4.71
C TYR A 88 -19.01 33.09 -4.64
N LYS A 89 -17.81 33.33 -4.05
CA LYS A 89 -17.21 34.66 -3.99
C LYS A 89 -16.95 35.24 -5.39
N VAL A 90 -16.41 34.43 -6.30
CA VAL A 90 -16.11 34.86 -7.68
C VAL A 90 -17.40 35.13 -8.46
N MET A 91 -18.43 34.30 -8.29
CA MET A 91 -19.72 34.50 -8.98
C MET A 91 -20.46 35.76 -8.51
N ASN A 92 -20.32 36.11 -7.22
CA ASN A 92 -20.95 37.32 -6.67
C ASN A 92 -20.10 38.58 -6.83
N SER A 93 -18.88 38.47 -7.30
CA SER A 93 -18.08 39.66 -7.63
C SER A 93 -18.55 40.24 -8.96
N GLU A 94 -18.84 41.54 -8.97
CA GLU A 94 -19.18 42.25 -10.21
C GLU A 94 -18.00 42.12 -11.19
N ASN A 95 -18.23 41.45 -12.31
CA ASN A 95 -17.24 41.35 -13.38
C ASN A 95 -17.05 42.71 -13.99
N GLN A 96 -15.95 43.38 -13.71
CA GLN A 96 -15.57 44.66 -14.35
C GLN A 96 -15.23 44.50 -15.84
N THR A 97 -15.29 43.28 -16.38
CA THR A 97 -15.07 43.02 -17.82
C THR A 97 -16.37 43.03 -18.63
N LYS A 98 -17.24 44.02 -18.39
CA LYS A 98 -18.32 44.26 -19.36
C LYS A 98 -17.68 44.83 -20.62
N ILE A 99 -17.84 44.12 -21.73
CA ILE A 99 -17.47 44.63 -23.04
C ILE A 99 -18.24 45.96 -23.21
N TYR A 100 -17.50 47.02 -23.50
CA TYR A 100 -18.09 48.35 -23.69
C TYR A 100 -18.99 48.35 -24.93
N ASP A 101 -20.31 48.31 -24.74
CA ASP A 101 -21.28 48.39 -25.84
C ASP A 101 -22.01 49.74 -25.76
N PRO A 102 -21.67 50.68 -26.70
CA PRO A 102 -22.28 51.99 -26.73
C PRO A 102 -23.78 51.96 -27.08
N PHE A 103 -24.26 50.88 -27.75
CA PHE A 103 -25.69 50.74 -28.07
C PHE A 103 -26.49 50.33 -26.82
N GLU A 104 -25.96 49.46 -26.01
CA GLU A 104 -26.58 49.07 -24.73
C GLU A 104 -26.63 50.22 -23.74
N ILE A 105 -25.52 50.99 -23.62
CA ILE A 105 -25.45 52.19 -22.75
C ILE A 105 -26.47 53.26 -23.14
N LEU A 106 -26.66 53.49 -24.43
CA LEU A 106 -27.65 54.42 -24.91
C LEU A 106 -29.05 53.85 -24.99
N GLY A 107 -29.24 52.53 -24.81
CA GLY A 107 -30.55 51.85 -24.90
C GLY A 107 -31.18 51.93 -26.29
N ILE A 108 -30.34 51.83 -27.37
CA ILE A 108 -30.78 51.89 -28.76
C ILE A 108 -30.42 50.61 -29.50
N SER A 109 -31.17 50.31 -30.57
CA SER A 109 -30.86 49.15 -31.41
C SER A 109 -29.55 49.39 -32.22
N THR A 110 -28.79 48.30 -32.46
CA THR A 110 -27.57 48.32 -33.30
C THR A 110 -27.81 48.80 -34.74
N SER A 111 -29.07 48.79 -35.22
CA SER A 111 -29.51 49.28 -36.54
C SER A 111 -29.96 50.74 -36.55
N ALA A 112 -29.81 51.49 -35.44
CA ALA A 112 -30.25 52.86 -35.31
C ALA A 112 -29.49 53.81 -36.24
N THR A 113 -30.20 54.73 -36.90
CA THR A 113 -29.57 55.74 -37.78
C THR A 113 -28.88 56.85 -36.96
N THR A 114 -27.94 57.58 -37.57
CA THR A 114 -27.21 58.65 -36.88
C THR A 114 -28.15 59.78 -36.40
N LYS A 115 -29.35 59.97 -37.02
CA LYS A 115 -30.38 60.88 -36.57
C LYS A 115 -31.04 60.38 -35.28
N ASP A 116 -31.29 59.06 -35.20
CA ASP A 116 -31.91 58.43 -34.01
C ASP A 116 -30.97 58.50 -32.82
N ILE A 117 -29.69 58.23 -33.06
CA ILE A 117 -28.65 58.32 -32.02
C ILE A 117 -28.61 59.73 -31.43
N LYS A 118 -28.56 60.76 -32.30
CA LYS A 118 -28.57 62.19 -31.86
C LYS A 118 -29.84 62.55 -31.09
N SER A 119 -30.99 62.10 -31.55
CA SER A 119 -32.29 62.40 -30.93
C SER A 119 -32.38 61.73 -29.54
N HIS A 120 -31.91 60.47 -29.46
CA HIS A 120 -31.95 59.69 -28.21
C HIS A 120 -30.98 60.24 -27.18
N TYR A 121 -29.75 60.56 -27.59
CA TYR A 121 -28.76 61.23 -26.74
C TYR A 121 -29.31 62.54 -26.16
N LYS A 122 -29.96 63.40 -27.01
CA LYS A 122 -30.58 64.65 -26.53
C LYS A 122 -31.67 64.44 -25.48
N LYS A 123 -32.41 63.34 -25.54
CA LYS A 123 -33.37 62.95 -24.51
C LYS A 123 -32.68 62.49 -23.23
N LEU A 124 -31.66 61.61 -23.34
CA LEU A 124 -30.94 61.10 -22.20
C LEU A 124 -30.09 62.17 -21.50
N SER A 125 -29.41 63.05 -22.26
CA SER A 125 -28.62 64.12 -21.68
C SER A 125 -29.44 65.16 -20.92
N ARG A 126 -30.72 65.40 -21.33
CA ARG A 126 -31.65 66.24 -20.53
C ARG A 126 -32.14 65.56 -19.27
N LYS A 127 -32.29 64.23 -19.33
CA LYS A 127 -32.80 63.42 -18.19
C LYS A 127 -31.72 63.22 -17.10
N PHE A 128 -30.48 63.03 -17.49
CA PHE A 128 -29.35 62.74 -16.58
C PHE A 128 -28.36 63.90 -16.44
N HIS A 129 -28.78 65.13 -16.80
CA HIS A 129 -27.95 66.31 -16.61
C HIS A 129 -27.77 66.63 -15.14
N PRO A 130 -26.51 66.76 -14.63
CA PRO A 130 -26.25 66.98 -13.21
C PRO A 130 -26.96 68.18 -12.61
N ASP A 131 -27.17 69.25 -13.43
CA ASP A 131 -27.84 70.49 -13.02
C ASP A 131 -29.41 70.40 -12.99
N LYS A 132 -30.00 69.35 -13.60
CA LYS A 132 -31.46 69.19 -13.74
C LYS A 132 -32.07 67.97 -13.11
N VAL A 133 -31.26 67.03 -12.64
CA VAL A 133 -31.73 65.79 -12.02
C VAL A 133 -32.17 66.07 -10.59
N LYS A 134 -33.43 65.75 -10.28
CA LYS A 134 -33.89 65.64 -8.89
C LYS A 134 -33.43 64.29 -8.34
N LEU A 135 -32.47 64.33 -7.41
CA LEU A 135 -31.95 63.13 -6.74
C LEU A 135 -33.09 62.33 -6.10
N SER A 136 -33.16 61.06 -6.43
CA SER A 136 -34.01 60.13 -5.71
C SER A 136 -33.30 59.63 -4.42
N VAL A 137 -34.04 59.13 -3.45
CA VAL A 137 -33.57 58.86 -2.08
C VAL A 137 -32.35 57.92 -2.03
N ASN A 138 -32.07 57.16 -3.10
CA ASN A 138 -31.02 56.18 -3.18
C ASN A 138 -29.92 56.47 -4.21
N GLU A 139 -29.90 57.63 -4.86
CA GLU A 139 -28.91 57.99 -5.86
C GLU A 139 -27.97 59.11 -5.38
N THR A 140 -26.66 58.87 -5.45
CA THR A 140 -25.64 59.89 -5.14
C THR A 140 -25.38 60.77 -6.36
N MET A 141 -24.99 62.02 -6.15
CA MET A 141 -24.63 62.96 -7.25
C MET A 141 -23.51 62.41 -8.13
N GLU A 142 -22.53 61.77 -7.49
CA GLU A 142 -21.39 61.12 -8.19
C GLU A 142 -21.84 60.01 -9.16
N ALA A 143 -22.84 59.21 -8.77
CA ALA A 143 -23.38 58.15 -9.65
C ALA A 143 -24.11 58.71 -10.88
N VAL A 144 -24.81 59.83 -10.71
CA VAL A 144 -25.49 60.52 -11.81
C VAL A 144 -24.45 61.14 -12.77
N GLU A 145 -23.42 61.78 -12.26
CA GLU A 145 -22.32 62.33 -13.03
C GLU A 145 -21.56 61.24 -13.82
N ALA A 146 -21.24 60.12 -13.14
CA ALA A 146 -20.59 58.95 -13.78
C ALA A 146 -21.46 58.44 -14.94
N LYS A 147 -22.76 58.27 -14.74
CA LYS A 147 -23.69 57.83 -15.79
C LYS A 147 -23.85 58.83 -16.93
N PHE A 148 -23.81 60.13 -16.66
CA PHE A 148 -23.83 61.14 -17.69
C PHE A 148 -22.51 61.13 -18.53
N VAL A 149 -21.38 60.95 -17.90
CA VAL A 149 -20.08 60.78 -18.57
C VAL A 149 -20.10 59.55 -19.47
N GLU A 150 -20.65 58.44 -19.00
CA GLU A 150 -20.77 57.18 -19.72
C GLU A 150 -21.67 57.31 -20.95
N ILE A 151 -22.84 57.93 -20.80
CA ILE A 151 -23.77 58.28 -21.91
C ILE A 151 -23.09 59.17 -22.94
N THR A 152 -22.30 60.17 -22.50
CA THR A 152 -21.60 61.08 -23.38
C THR A 152 -20.47 60.39 -24.15
N LYS A 153 -19.73 59.51 -23.49
CA LYS A 153 -18.70 58.67 -24.13
C LYS A 153 -19.33 57.73 -25.17
N ALA A 154 -20.45 57.08 -24.86
CA ALA A 154 -21.16 56.19 -25.76
C ALA A 154 -21.68 56.93 -27.00
N TYR A 155 -22.22 58.15 -26.82
CA TYR A 155 -22.60 58.99 -27.95
C TYR A 155 -21.42 59.39 -28.86
N LYS A 156 -20.29 59.80 -28.26
CA LYS A 156 -19.07 60.13 -29.01
C LYS A 156 -18.50 58.89 -29.74
N ALA A 157 -18.52 57.73 -29.13
CA ALA A 157 -18.09 56.45 -29.73
C ALA A 157 -18.89 56.09 -31.00
N LEU A 158 -20.14 56.56 -31.14
CA LEU A 158 -20.97 56.29 -32.31
C LEU A 158 -20.97 57.46 -33.36
N THR A 159 -20.61 58.66 -32.93
CA THR A 159 -20.74 59.90 -33.83
C THR A 159 -19.40 60.53 -34.24
N ASP A 160 -18.35 60.34 -33.45
CA ASP A 160 -17.01 60.83 -33.72
C ASP A 160 -16.21 59.76 -34.44
N GLU A 161 -15.64 60.12 -35.62
CA GLU A 161 -14.94 59.17 -36.49
C GLU A 161 -13.69 58.58 -35.81
N THR A 162 -12.93 59.36 -35.07
CA THR A 162 -11.71 58.94 -34.40
C THR A 162 -12.04 58.01 -33.23
N ILE A 163 -13.02 58.32 -32.39
CA ILE A 163 -13.45 57.56 -31.26
C ILE A 163 -14.18 56.27 -31.70
N ARG A 164 -14.92 56.35 -32.81
CA ARG A 164 -15.56 55.18 -33.44
C ARG A 164 -14.54 54.17 -33.95
N ASN A 165 -13.47 54.64 -34.61
CA ASN A 165 -12.39 53.79 -35.06
C ASN A 165 -11.65 53.16 -33.90
N ASN A 166 -11.46 53.87 -32.78
CA ASN A 166 -10.91 53.32 -31.56
C ASN A 166 -11.80 52.20 -30.98
N TRP A 167 -13.11 52.46 -30.93
CA TRP A 167 -14.05 51.43 -30.44
C TRP A 167 -14.10 50.20 -31.35
N LEU A 168 -14.11 50.38 -32.68
CA LEU A 168 -14.12 49.29 -33.66
C LEU A 168 -12.84 48.45 -33.62
N ASN A 169 -11.69 49.09 -33.46
CA ASN A 169 -10.39 48.40 -33.49
C ASN A 169 -9.98 47.82 -32.14
N TYR A 170 -10.35 48.45 -31.03
CA TYR A 170 -9.88 48.11 -29.69
C TYR A 170 -11.00 47.74 -28.71
N GLY A 171 -12.27 47.81 -29.11
CA GLY A 171 -13.42 47.53 -28.25
C GLY A 171 -13.68 48.58 -27.16
N HIS A 172 -12.93 49.68 -27.14
CA HIS A 172 -13.08 50.77 -26.18
C HIS A 172 -12.90 52.16 -26.81
N PRO A 173 -13.73 53.17 -26.46
CA PRO A 173 -13.70 54.51 -27.07
C PRO A 173 -12.39 55.27 -26.78
N ASP A 174 -11.77 55.04 -25.66
CA ASP A 174 -10.50 55.69 -25.27
C ASP A 174 -9.25 55.05 -25.95
N GLY A 175 -9.43 54.11 -26.90
CA GLY A 175 -8.39 53.42 -27.61
C GLY A 175 -7.89 52.14 -26.94
N ARG A 176 -6.66 51.75 -27.26
CA ARG A 176 -6.05 50.52 -26.70
C ARG A 176 -5.92 50.61 -25.19
N GLN A 177 -6.68 49.79 -24.50
CA GLN A 177 -6.54 49.66 -23.06
C GLN A 177 -5.24 48.93 -22.75
N GLU A 178 -4.38 49.50 -21.92
CA GLU A 178 -3.22 48.80 -21.40
C GLU A 178 -3.72 47.74 -20.43
N VAL A 179 -3.56 46.47 -20.80
CA VAL A 179 -3.82 45.36 -19.88
C VAL A 179 -2.67 45.35 -18.87
N SER A 180 -2.84 46.06 -17.78
CA SER A 180 -1.92 45.92 -16.65
C SER A 180 -2.18 44.57 -16.03
N MET A 181 -1.23 43.63 -16.12
CA MET A 181 -1.27 42.42 -15.33
C MET A 181 -1.12 42.79 -13.86
N GLY A 182 -2.22 42.79 -13.13
CA GLY A 182 -2.24 42.99 -11.71
C GLY A 182 -1.53 41.85 -10.99
N ILE A 183 -0.82 42.17 -9.91
CA ILE A 183 -0.27 41.15 -9.02
C ILE A 183 -1.46 40.47 -8.36
N ALA A 184 -1.54 39.14 -8.44
CA ALA A 184 -2.62 38.31 -7.86
C ALA A 184 -2.56 38.24 -6.30
N LEU A 185 -2.30 39.39 -5.66
CA LEU A 185 -2.33 39.60 -4.24
C LEU A 185 -3.49 40.52 -3.88
N PRO A 186 -4.40 40.13 -2.98
CA PRO A 186 -5.47 41.00 -2.52
C PRO A 186 -4.92 42.29 -1.91
N LYS A 187 -5.52 43.43 -2.20
CA LYS A 187 -5.10 44.75 -1.73
C LYS A 187 -4.93 44.86 -0.21
N TRP A 188 -5.81 44.17 0.54
CA TRP A 188 -5.77 44.17 2.01
C TRP A 188 -4.47 43.59 2.61
N ILE A 189 -3.73 42.76 1.88
CA ILE A 189 -2.43 42.22 2.32
C ILE A 189 -1.33 43.29 2.26
N VAL A 190 -1.46 44.23 1.33
CA VAL A 190 -0.43 45.22 1.04
C VAL A 190 -0.74 46.60 1.63
N GLU A 191 -1.96 46.80 2.10
CA GLU A 191 -2.35 48.05 2.78
C GLU A 191 -1.53 48.31 4.03
N SER A 192 -1.01 49.51 4.16
CA SER A 192 -0.12 49.92 5.27
C SER A 192 -0.72 49.69 6.67
N GLY A 193 -2.05 49.79 6.81
CA GLY A 193 -2.77 49.51 8.04
C GLY A 193 -2.75 48.03 8.48
N ASN A 194 -2.61 47.10 7.53
CA ASN A 194 -2.63 45.68 7.79
C ASN A 194 -1.23 45.04 7.89
N ASN A 195 -0.19 45.79 7.58
CA ASN A 195 1.19 45.30 7.55
C ASN A 195 1.61 44.61 8.84
N ILE A 196 1.22 45.11 10.01
CA ILE A 196 1.56 44.52 11.32
C ILE A 196 0.92 43.15 11.47
N TRP A 197 -0.34 42.98 11.04
CA TRP A 197 -1.06 41.70 11.11
C TRP A 197 -0.51 40.68 10.12
N VAL A 198 -0.18 41.12 8.90
CA VAL A 198 0.42 40.26 7.87
C VAL A 198 1.83 39.84 8.29
N LEU A 199 2.66 40.76 8.82
CA LEU A 199 3.98 40.46 9.33
C LEU A 199 3.91 39.55 10.58
N GLY A 200 2.94 39.81 11.46
CA GLY A 200 2.65 38.94 12.61
C GLY A 200 2.26 37.53 12.22
N ALA A 201 1.32 37.38 11.26
CA ALA A 201 0.92 36.09 10.72
C ALA A 201 2.09 35.35 10.06
N TYR A 202 2.91 36.07 9.28
CA TYR A 202 4.13 35.53 8.68
C TYR A 202 5.12 35.05 9.75
N GLY A 203 5.36 35.87 10.80
CA GLY A 203 6.22 35.49 11.92
C GLY A 203 5.72 34.25 12.67
N VAL A 204 4.41 34.15 12.92
CA VAL A 204 3.79 32.98 13.56
C VAL A 204 3.88 31.72 12.68
N ILE A 205 3.62 31.85 11.38
CA ILE A 205 3.67 30.70 10.46
C ILE A 205 5.11 30.21 10.27
N PHE A 206 6.02 31.10 9.87
CA PHE A 206 7.40 30.72 9.52
C PHE A 206 8.34 30.65 10.74
N GLY A 207 8.14 31.48 11.75
CA GLY A 207 8.93 31.45 12.98
C GLY A 207 8.46 30.47 14.04
N GLY A 208 7.15 30.16 14.04
CA GLY A 208 6.54 29.29 15.06
C GLY A 208 5.98 27.98 14.50
N ALA A 209 4.93 28.06 13.70
CA ALA A 209 4.17 26.87 13.26
C ALA A 209 5.01 25.92 12.38
N LEU A 210 5.71 26.44 11.40
CA LEU A 210 6.51 25.63 10.48
C LEU A 210 7.69 24.94 11.19
N PRO A 211 8.53 25.60 12.00
CA PRO A 211 9.55 24.95 12.80
C PRO A 211 8.97 23.92 13.78
N ALA A 212 7.83 24.21 14.41
CA ALA A 212 7.16 23.28 15.32
C ALA A 212 6.66 22.04 14.59
N ILE A 213 6.07 22.17 13.39
CA ILE A 213 5.61 21.05 12.55
C ILE A 213 6.81 20.22 12.09
N VAL A 214 7.86 20.88 11.57
CA VAL A 214 9.08 20.20 11.10
C VAL A 214 9.81 19.54 12.28
N GLY A 215 9.94 20.22 13.42
CA GLY A 215 10.52 19.66 14.63
C GLY A 215 9.75 18.43 15.12
N ARG A 216 8.41 18.54 15.21
CA ARG A 216 7.57 17.40 15.61
C ARG A 216 7.67 16.23 14.64
N TRP A 217 7.70 16.48 13.32
CA TRP A 217 7.90 15.45 12.29
C TRP A 217 9.29 14.82 12.41
N TRP A 218 10.33 15.62 12.53
CA TRP A 218 11.72 15.17 12.63
C TRP A 218 11.99 14.37 13.91
N PHE A 219 11.62 14.91 15.07
CA PHE A 219 11.83 14.23 16.36
C PHE A 219 10.90 13.03 16.52
N GLY A 220 9.65 13.11 16.07
CA GLY A 220 8.72 11.98 16.09
C GLY A 220 9.15 10.79 15.24
N ASN A 221 9.87 11.03 14.14
CA ASN A 221 10.46 9.97 13.31
C ASN A 221 11.72 9.36 13.94
N ARG A 222 12.47 10.10 14.74
CA ARG A 222 13.68 9.58 15.42
C ARG A 222 13.38 8.60 16.55
N GLU A 223 12.21 8.68 17.16
CA GLU A 223 11.81 7.77 18.23
C GLU A 223 11.37 6.39 17.70
N LYS A 224 11.07 6.28 16.41
CA LYS A 224 10.63 5.05 15.77
C LYS A 224 11.66 4.53 14.78
N THR A 225 11.80 3.20 14.75
CA THR A 225 12.59 2.50 13.73
C THR A 225 11.86 2.52 12.38
N LYS A 226 12.55 2.09 11.31
CA LYS A 226 11.94 1.90 9.97
C LYS A 226 10.71 0.99 10.02
N ASP A 227 10.70 0.02 10.93
CA ASP A 227 9.59 -0.92 11.14
C ASP A 227 8.40 -0.29 11.90
N GLY A 228 8.47 0.99 12.27
CA GLY A 228 7.42 1.69 13.01
C GLY A 228 7.37 1.39 14.51
N VAL A 229 8.35 0.69 15.06
CA VAL A 229 8.50 0.30 16.46
C VAL A 229 9.34 1.34 17.20
N HIS A 230 9.07 1.57 18.48
CA HIS A 230 9.84 2.49 19.30
C HIS A 230 11.30 2.01 19.42
N ALA A 231 12.27 2.92 19.31
CA ALA A 231 13.70 2.57 19.32
C ALA A 231 14.12 1.83 20.62
N ARG A 232 13.50 2.16 21.75
CA ARG A 232 13.74 1.46 23.03
C ARG A 232 13.19 0.03 23.01
N SER A 233 12.02 -0.19 22.38
CA SER A 233 11.48 -1.55 22.16
C SER A 233 12.40 -2.39 21.29
N ALA A 234 12.94 -1.82 20.20
CA ALA A 234 13.92 -2.49 19.37
C ALA A 234 15.22 -2.82 20.13
N ALA A 235 15.70 -1.90 20.98
CA ALA A 235 16.85 -2.15 21.85
C ALA A 235 16.57 -3.28 22.87
N THR A 236 15.35 -3.37 23.38
CA THR A 236 14.93 -4.46 24.27
C THR A 236 14.97 -5.81 23.53
N PHE A 237 14.49 -5.86 22.29
CA PHE A 237 14.56 -7.05 21.44
C PHE A 237 15.99 -7.49 21.17
N PHE A 238 16.84 -6.53 20.83
CA PHE A 238 18.26 -6.80 20.55
C PHE A 238 19.00 -7.38 21.76
N LYS A 239 18.64 -6.99 22.97
CA LYS A 239 19.22 -7.50 24.24
C LYS A 239 18.56 -8.79 24.73
N GLY A 240 17.28 -8.94 24.48
CA GLY A 240 16.48 -10.06 25.02
C GLY A 240 16.45 -11.32 24.16
N LEU A 241 16.82 -11.21 22.86
CA LEU A 241 16.87 -12.36 21.97
C LEU A 241 18.29 -12.94 21.92
N SER A 242 18.37 -14.26 21.98
CA SER A 242 19.58 -15.06 21.78
C SER A 242 19.35 -16.12 20.70
N GLU A 243 20.38 -16.81 20.31
CA GLU A 243 20.33 -17.89 19.31
C GLU A 243 19.44 -19.07 19.76
N GLU A 244 19.37 -19.32 21.07
CA GLU A 244 18.61 -20.41 21.69
C GLU A 244 17.19 -19.99 22.12
N SER A 245 16.79 -18.71 21.88
CA SER A 245 15.49 -18.21 22.33
C SER A 245 14.34 -18.98 21.73
N GLY A 246 13.57 -19.61 22.60
CA GLY A 246 12.34 -20.31 22.27
C GLY A 246 11.12 -19.39 22.20
N ILE A 247 9.94 -19.99 22.07
CA ILE A 247 8.68 -19.24 21.93
C ILE A 247 8.31 -18.48 23.21
N ASP A 248 8.64 -19.03 24.37
CA ASP A 248 8.38 -18.40 25.67
C ASP A 248 9.28 -17.17 25.88
N ASP A 249 10.55 -17.24 25.44
CA ASP A 249 11.49 -16.09 25.46
C ASP A 249 11.05 -14.99 24.51
N VAL A 250 10.62 -15.36 23.29
CA VAL A 250 10.09 -14.41 22.30
C VAL A 250 8.84 -13.73 22.85
N THR A 251 7.92 -14.49 23.47
CA THR A 251 6.69 -13.94 24.05
C THR A 251 6.99 -13.02 25.22
N SER A 252 7.94 -13.39 26.08
CA SER A 252 8.36 -12.58 27.22
C SER A 252 9.07 -11.30 26.80
N THR A 253 9.93 -11.39 25.80
CA THR A 253 10.62 -10.24 25.20
C THR A 253 9.63 -9.28 24.50
N LEU A 254 8.60 -9.83 23.85
CA LEU A 254 7.47 -9.06 23.34
C LEU A 254 6.76 -8.33 24.48
N GLY A 255 6.50 -9.00 25.60
CA GLY A 255 5.91 -8.40 26.79
C GLY A 255 6.69 -7.19 27.31
N LYS A 256 8.03 -7.28 27.34
CA LYS A 256 8.92 -6.17 27.77
C LYS A 256 8.76 -4.92 26.92
N SER A 257 8.52 -5.04 25.62
CA SER A 257 8.42 -3.92 24.70
C SER A 257 7.21 -3.01 24.94
N PHE A 258 6.13 -3.55 25.50
CA PHE A 258 4.90 -2.79 25.74
C PHE A 258 5.04 -1.68 26.79
N GLU A 259 6.13 -1.62 27.51
CA GLU A 259 6.44 -0.48 28.38
C GLU A 259 6.54 0.83 27.58
N TRP A 260 7.07 0.77 26.38
CA TRP A 260 7.31 1.92 25.51
C TRP A 260 6.19 2.14 24.48
N GLU A 261 5.46 1.09 24.15
CA GLU A 261 4.44 1.11 23.11
C GLU A 261 3.05 1.48 23.63
N LEU A 262 2.78 1.26 24.91
CA LEU A 262 1.50 1.59 25.53
C LEU A 262 1.58 2.85 26.36
N PRO A 263 0.55 3.73 26.29
CA PRO A 263 0.49 4.90 27.14
C PRO A 263 0.32 4.50 28.61
N LYS A 264 0.98 5.25 29.48
CA LYS A 264 0.77 5.13 30.93
C LYS A 264 -0.64 5.63 31.26
N ALA A 265 -1.58 4.74 31.51
CA ALA A 265 -2.96 5.08 31.86
C ALA A 265 -3.25 4.70 33.31
N LYS A 266 -4.04 5.53 33.98
CA LYS A 266 -4.57 5.21 35.32
C LYS A 266 -5.81 4.32 35.13
N LEU A 267 -5.78 3.10 35.68
CA LEU A 267 -6.79 2.08 35.50
C LEU A 267 -8.04 2.26 36.36
N GLY A 268 -7.94 2.89 37.51
CA GLY A 268 -9.08 3.08 38.41
C GLY A 268 -9.86 1.77 38.70
N LYS A 269 -11.15 1.74 38.33
CA LYS A 269 -12.01 0.54 38.53
C LYS A 269 -11.61 -0.69 37.71
N ALA A 270 -10.81 -0.55 36.66
CA ALA A 270 -10.36 -1.65 35.81
C ALA A 270 -9.25 -2.51 36.45
N GLU A 271 -8.60 -2.02 37.52
CA GLU A 271 -7.54 -2.74 38.24
C GLU A 271 -8.06 -4.05 38.89
N ALA A 272 -9.28 -4.02 39.45
CA ALA A 272 -9.88 -5.20 40.07
C ALA A 272 -10.12 -6.31 39.06
N GLU A 273 -10.59 -5.98 37.85
CA GLU A 273 -10.78 -6.96 36.77
C GLU A 273 -9.45 -7.51 36.26
N LEU A 274 -8.42 -6.64 36.15
CA LEU A 274 -7.09 -7.06 35.75
C LEU A 274 -6.50 -8.07 36.73
N ALA A 275 -6.67 -7.86 38.05
CA ALA A 275 -6.23 -8.80 39.07
C ALA A 275 -7.00 -10.14 39.01
N GLN A 276 -8.31 -10.10 38.70
CA GLN A 276 -9.11 -11.31 38.49
C GLN A 276 -8.62 -12.11 37.27
N LEU A 277 -8.35 -11.40 36.14
CA LEU A 277 -7.80 -12.04 34.95
C LEU A 277 -6.44 -12.68 35.23
N GLU A 278 -5.56 -12.01 35.98
CA GLU A 278 -4.27 -12.57 36.37
C GLU A 278 -4.40 -13.84 37.17
N THR A 279 -5.35 -13.89 38.13
CA THR A 279 -5.65 -15.10 38.95
C THR A 279 -6.13 -16.24 38.04
N GLN A 280 -7.05 -15.98 37.12
CA GLN A 280 -7.54 -16.98 36.17
C GLN A 280 -6.45 -17.50 35.22
N ILE A 281 -5.54 -16.65 34.80
CA ILE A 281 -4.38 -17.01 33.97
C ILE A 281 -3.46 -17.94 34.77
N LYS A 282 -3.20 -17.58 36.02
CA LYS A 282 -2.35 -18.38 36.94
C LYS A 282 -2.90 -19.78 37.18
N GLU A 283 -4.21 -19.90 37.38
CA GLU A 283 -4.90 -21.19 37.53
C GLU A 283 -4.79 -22.05 36.27
N LYS A 284 -4.99 -21.45 35.07
CA LYS A 284 -4.95 -22.20 33.81
C LYS A 284 -3.54 -22.61 33.37
N LEU A 285 -2.51 -21.87 33.75
CA LEU A 285 -1.12 -22.13 33.35
C LEU A 285 -0.31 -22.93 34.40
N ASN A 286 -0.93 -23.34 35.52
CA ASN A 286 -0.34 -24.26 36.52
C ASN A 286 1.13 -23.95 36.86
N GLY A 287 1.42 -22.71 37.32
CA GLY A 287 2.77 -22.31 37.76
C GLY A 287 3.68 -21.75 36.63
N LYS A 288 3.47 -22.07 35.36
CA LYS A 288 4.22 -21.53 34.25
C LYS A 288 4.10 -19.99 34.14
N TRP A 289 2.99 -19.43 34.64
CA TRP A 289 2.76 -18.00 34.66
C TRP A 289 3.83 -17.22 35.44
N ASP A 290 4.23 -17.68 36.60
CA ASP A 290 5.21 -17.00 37.44
C ASP A 290 6.61 -16.97 36.77
N GLU A 291 6.97 -18.00 36.01
CA GLU A 291 8.19 -18.04 35.20
C GLU A 291 8.13 -17.02 34.05
N LEU A 292 7.00 -16.98 33.32
CA LEU A 292 6.78 -16.05 32.23
C LEU A 292 6.78 -14.59 32.72
N VAL A 293 6.18 -14.29 33.87
CA VAL A 293 6.20 -12.95 34.49
C VAL A 293 7.62 -12.55 34.86
N LYS A 294 8.43 -13.48 35.41
CA LYS A 294 9.86 -13.23 35.70
C LYS A 294 10.64 -12.95 34.41
N LEU A 295 10.49 -13.78 33.38
CA LEU A 295 11.14 -13.61 32.09
C LEU A 295 10.74 -12.27 31.42
N ALA A 296 9.47 -11.90 31.51
CA ALA A 296 8.96 -10.64 30.99
C ALA A 296 9.28 -9.42 31.87
N GLU A 297 9.84 -9.62 33.08
CA GLU A 297 10.06 -8.57 34.07
C GLU A 297 8.79 -7.73 34.31
N ALA A 298 7.64 -8.38 34.30
CA ALA A 298 6.33 -7.74 34.43
C ALA A 298 5.95 -7.53 35.90
N ILE A 299 6.84 -6.87 36.66
CA ILE A 299 6.74 -6.69 38.12
C ILE A 299 5.65 -5.67 38.45
N PRO A 300 4.72 -5.98 39.38
CA PRO A 300 3.72 -5.02 39.84
C PRO A 300 4.37 -3.75 40.40
N LYS A 301 3.76 -2.59 40.13
CA LYS A 301 4.18 -1.24 40.56
C LYS A 301 5.41 -0.66 39.88
N GLU A 302 6.36 -1.45 39.38
CA GLU A 302 7.53 -0.93 38.67
C GLU A 302 7.27 -0.76 37.18
N HIS A 303 6.66 -1.78 36.55
CA HIS A 303 6.37 -1.83 35.11
C HIS A 303 4.89 -2.11 34.84
N GLU A 304 4.03 -1.20 35.27
CA GLU A 304 2.56 -1.40 35.22
C GLU A 304 2.01 -1.56 33.80
N SER A 305 2.51 -0.76 32.83
CA SER A 305 2.10 -0.89 31.41
C SER A 305 2.49 -2.24 30.81
N ARG A 306 3.66 -2.76 31.16
CA ARG A 306 4.17 -4.06 30.74
C ARG A 306 3.32 -5.20 31.31
N ARG A 307 3.09 -5.18 32.64
CA ARG A 307 2.25 -6.17 33.33
C ARG A 307 0.84 -6.20 32.71
N ARG A 308 0.22 -5.05 32.54
CA ARG A 308 -1.12 -4.91 31.97
C ARG A 308 -1.21 -5.48 30.56
N ALA A 309 -0.28 -5.11 29.67
CA ALA A 309 -0.23 -5.64 28.32
C ALA A 309 -0.03 -7.15 28.29
N PHE A 310 0.82 -7.66 29.17
CA PHE A 310 1.13 -9.08 29.25
C PHE A 310 -0.06 -9.91 29.75
N ILE A 311 -0.79 -9.41 30.77
CA ILE A 311 -2.05 -10.03 31.24
C ILE A 311 -3.10 -10.02 30.12
N LEU A 312 -3.29 -8.89 29.40
CA LEU A 312 -4.25 -8.78 28.30
C LEU A 312 -3.90 -9.69 27.11
N LEU A 313 -2.61 -9.87 26.83
CA LEU A 313 -2.12 -10.79 25.80
C LEU A 313 -2.46 -12.24 26.14
N TYR A 314 -2.15 -12.68 27.38
CA TYR A 314 -2.46 -14.04 27.84
C TYR A 314 -3.96 -14.26 28.04
N ALA A 315 -4.72 -13.24 28.46
CA ALA A 315 -6.18 -13.31 28.49
C ALA A 315 -6.75 -13.59 27.08
N HIS A 316 -6.15 -13.00 26.03
CA HIS A 316 -6.51 -13.33 24.65
C HIS A 316 -6.13 -14.77 24.28
N LEU A 317 -4.89 -15.19 24.53
CA LEU A 317 -4.41 -16.53 24.20
C LEU A 317 -5.22 -17.65 24.89
N LEU A 318 -5.66 -17.40 26.12
CA LEU A 318 -6.49 -18.34 26.91
C LEU A 318 -8.00 -18.14 26.70
N ARG A 319 -8.40 -17.25 25.78
CA ARG A 319 -9.81 -16.91 25.45
C ARG A 319 -10.62 -16.49 26.67
N LEU A 320 -10.01 -15.75 27.62
CA LEU A 320 -10.69 -15.22 28.78
C LEU A 320 -11.53 -13.99 28.39
N PRO A 321 -12.80 -13.91 28.84
CA PRO A 321 -13.66 -12.78 28.52
C PRO A 321 -13.23 -11.54 29.32
N VAL A 322 -12.94 -10.43 28.63
CA VAL A 322 -12.69 -9.11 29.22
C VAL A 322 -13.99 -8.31 29.15
N GLN A 323 -14.53 -7.88 30.30
CA GLN A 323 -15.82 -7.20 30.36
C GLN A 323 -15.69 -5.68 30.27
N ASN A 324 -14.65 -5.10 30.87
CA ASN A 324 -14.45 -3.66 30.88
C ASN A 324 -14.11 -3.11 29.50
N ALA A 325 -14.89 -2.14 29.04
CA ALA A 325 -14.71 -1.53 27.72
C ALA A 325 -13.33 -0.86 27.52
N THR A 326 -12.72 -0.37 28.59
CA THR A 326 -11.38 0.24 28.54
C THR A 326 -10.32 -0.84 28.30
N LEU A 327 -10.36 -1.93 29.06
CA LEU A 327 -9.46 -3.09 28.89
C LEU A 327 -9.65 -3.77 27.54
N GLN A 328 -10.88 -3.86 27.03
CA GLN A 328 -11.14 -4.38 25.66
C GLN A 328 -10.48 -3.53 24.58
N LYS A 329 -10.55 -2.19 24.73
CA LYS A 329 -9.86 -1.27 23.78
C LYS A 329 -8.35 -1.43 23.86
N GLU A 330 -7.78 -1.51 25.05
CA GLU A 330 -6.35 -1.73 25.25
C GLU A 330 -5.92 -3.11 24.73
N GLN A 331 -6.66 -4.18 25.01
CA GLN A 331 -6.40 -5.51 24.44
C GLN A 331 -6.40 -5.47 22.91
N THR A 332 -7.38 -4.80 22.32
CA THR A 332 -7.43 -4.60 20.86
C THR A 332 -6.18 -3.86 20.35
N GLN A 333 -5.72 -2.83 21.07
CA GLN A 333 -4.53 -2.07 20.71
C GLN A 333 -3.27 -2.93 20.82
N VAL A 334 -3.10 -3.65 21.92
CA VAL A 334 -2.00 -4.61 22.13
C VAL A 334 -1.94 -5.62 20.97
N LEU A 335 -3.06 -6.26 20.65
CA LEU A 335 -3.13 -7.29 19.61
C LEU A 335 -2.84 -6.73 18.21
N LEU A 336 -3.34 -5.54 17.88
CA LEU A 336 -3.09 -4.93 16.57
C LEU A 336 -1.65 -4.43 16.41
N GLN A 337 -0.96 -4.11 17.51
CA GLN A 337 0.44 -3.68 17.51
C GLN A 337 1.41 -4.85 17.48
N THR A 338 1.03 -5.99 18.04
CA THR A 338 1.86 -7.19 18.16
C THR A 338 2.49 -7.66 16.83
N PRO A 339 1.80 -7.72 15.67
CA PRO A 339 2.43 -8.14 14.42
C PRO A 339 3.60 -7.25 14.00
N THR A 340 3.51 -5.95 14.25
CA THR A 340 4.59 -4.99 13.95
C THR A 340 5.81 -5.26 14.84
N LEU A 341 5.58 -5.52 16.12
CA LEU A 341 6.63 -5.85 17.08
C LEU A 341 7.31 -7.19 16.76
N LEU A 342 6.52 -8.21 16.42
CA LEU A 342 7.04 -9.51 16.00
C LEU A 342 7.85 -9.43 14.70
N ASN A 343 7.41 -8.62 13.74
CA ASN A 343 8.20 -8.39 12.51
C ASN A 343 9.54 -7.71 12.82
N ALA A 344 9.58 -6.77 13.77
CA ALA A 344 10.85 -6.18 14.21
C ALA A 344 11.77 -7.20 14.90
N MET A 345 11.21 -8.11 15.72
CA MET A 345 11.97 -9.22 16.31
C MET A 345 12.49 -10.18 15.23
N LEU A 346 11.67 -10.51 14.22
CA LEU A 346 12.06 -11.28 13.05
C LEU A 346 13.24 -10.63 12.32
N ASN A 347 13.18 -9.34 12.04
CA ASN A 347 14.26 -8.60 11.37
C ASN A 347 15.57 -8.66 12.15
N ILE A 348 15.50 -8.60 13.49
CA ILE A 348 16.69 -8.72 14.34
C ILE A 348 17.25 -10.15 14.31
N SER A 349 16.40 -11.17 14.43
CA SER A 349 16.82 -12.58 14.37
C SER A 349 17.41 -12.94 13.01
N MET A 350 16.82 -12.43 11.92
CA MET A 350 17.31 -12.61 10.56
C MET A 350 18.66 -11.90 10.33
N ALA A 351 18.84 -10.68 10.85
CA ALA A 351 20.11 -9.96 10.76
C ALA A 351 21.27 -10.70 11.45
N ARG A 352 20.94 -11.60 12.39
CA ARG A 352 21.90 -12.46 13.09
C ARG A 352 21.91 -13.91 12.57
N ASN A 353 21.09 -14.21 11.55
CA ASN A 353 20.89 -15.54 10.97
C ASN A 353 20.47 -16.63 11.96
N TRP A 354 19.79 -16.29 13.04
CA TRP A 354 19.31 -17.23 14.04
C TRP A 354 18.02 -17.95 13.59
N LEU A 355 18.02 -19.27 13.58
CA LEU A 355 16.86 -20.05 13.12
C LEU A 355 15.78 -20.16 14.19
N LEU A 356 16.12 -20.58 15.41
CA LEU A 356 15.12 -20.85 16.46
C LEU A 356 14.25 -19.63 16.80
N PRO A 357 14.80 -18.43 17.13
CA PRO A 357 13.97 -17.27 17.41
C PRO A 357 13.21 -16.76 16.19
N THR A 358 13.72 -16.98 14.97
CA THR A 358 13.01 -16.65 13.72
C THR A 358 11.74 -17.51 13.60
N LEU A 359 11.85 -18.84 13.71
CA LEU A 359 10.70 -19.73 13.67
C LEU A 359 9.74 -19.50 14.84
N ALA A 360 10.26 -19.23 16.05
CA ALA A 360 9.45 -18.94 17.22
C ALA A 360 8.60 -17.67 17.02
N ALA A 361 9.19 -16.59 16.47
CA ALA A 361 8.46 -15.36 16.18
C ALA A 361 7.40 -15.57 15.08
N MET A 362 7.72 -16.35 14.02
CA MET A 362 6.76 -16.70 12.97
C MET A 362 5.58 -17.50 13.53
N ARG A 363 5.84 -18.52 14.33
CA ARG A 363 4.79 -19.36 14.97
C ARG A 363 3.93 -18.56 15.92
N LEU A 364 4.51 -17.62 16.66
CA LEU A 364 3.77 -16.77 17.60
C LEU A 364 2.70 -15.91 16.90
N HIS A 365 2.91 -15.51 15.64
CA HIS A 365 1.86 -14.86 14.85
C HIS A 365 0.60 -15.75 14.71
N ALA A 366 0.79 -17.05 14.46
CA ALA A 366 -0.32 -18.00 14.32
C ALA A 366 -1.03 -18.25 15.66
N PHE A 367 -0.28 -18.45 16.74
CA PHE A 367 -0.86 -18.61 18.09
C PHE A 367 -1.73 -17.41 18.49
N LEU A 368 -1.26 -16.20 18.21
CA LEU A 368 -2.01 -14.98 18.49
C LEU A 368 -3.24 -14.83 17.58
N ALA A 369 -3.12 -15.20 16.29
CA ALA A 369 -4.23 -15.12 15.35
C ALA A 369 -5.39 -16.05 15.76
N GLN A 370 -5.07 -17.23 16.28
CA GLN A 370 -6.03 -18.25 16.68
C GLN A 370 -6.44 -18.18 18.16
N ALA A 371 -5.83 -17.29 18.94
CA ALA A 371 -6.00 -17.22 20.39
C ALA A 371 -5.77 -18.59 21.06
N ILE A 372 -4.58 -19.14 20.86
CA ILE A 372 -4.13 -20.40 21.43
C ILE A 372 -2.83 -20.14 22.19
N PRO A 373 -2.65 -20.61 23.43
CA PRO A 373 -1.40 -20.44 24.15
C PRO A 373 -0.28 -21.23 23.47
N PRO A 374 0.96 -20.70 23.45
CA PRO A 374 2.11 -21.44 22.96
C PRO A 374 2.27 -22.78 23.70
N GLY A 375 2.37 -23.86 22.95
CA GLY A 375 2.41 -25.21 23.51
C GLY A 375 2.67 -26.27 22.44
N PRO A 376 2.45 -27.54 22.76
CA PRO A 376 2.67 -28.65 21.85
C PRO A 376 1.76 -28.59 20.61
N ALA A 377 2.15 -29.32 19.57
CA ALA A 377 1.43 -29.36 18.29
C ALA A 377 -0.03 -29.86 18.41
N ASP A 378 -0.35 -30.63 19.42
CA ASP A 378 -1.69 -31.17 19.68
C ASP A 378 -2.74 -30.04 19.86
N LEU A 379 -2.33 -28.85 20.29
CA LEU A 379 -3.21 -27.70 20.45
C LEU A 379 -3.79 -27.16 19.13
N LYS A 380 -3.32 -27.65 17.97
CA LYS A 380 -3.86 -27.22 16.67
C LYS A 380 -5.38 -27.45 16.54
N ALA A 381 -5.92 -28.50 17.20
CA ALA A 381 -7.35 -28.82 17.20
C ALA A 381 -8.21 -27.68 17.79
N ALA A 382 -7.66 -26.87 18.71
CA ALA A 382 -8.34 -25.72 19.28
C ALA A 382 -8.65 -24.60 18.27
N GLN A 383 -8.16 -24.68 17.04
CA GLN A 383 -8.54 -23.75 15.96
C GLN A 383 -9.99 -23.98 15.51
N LEU A 384 -10.53 -25.19 15.72
CA LEU A 384 -11.88 -25.50 15.33
C LEU A 384 -12.91 -24.90 16.29
N PRO A 385 -14.05 -24.38 15.79
CA PRO A 385 -15.19 -24.00 16.63
C PRO A 385 -15.67 -25.15 17.49
N GLY A 386 -15.96 -24.90 18.77
CA GLY A 386 -16.42 -25.93 19.73
C GLY A 386 -15.30 -26.61 20.51
N ILE A 387 -14.02 -26.36 20.17
CA ILE A 387 -12.90 -26.96 20.91
C ILE A 387 -12.13 -25.89 21.69
N ALA A 388 -12.11 -26.01 23.02
CA ALA A 388 -11.30 -25.12 23.84
C ALA A 388 -9.83 -25.58 23.88
N PRO A 389 -8.84 -24.70 24.14
CA PRO A 389 -7.44 -25.09 24.27
C PRO A 389 -7.18 -26.16 25.36
N SER A 390 -7.98 -26.18 26.44
CA SER A 390 -7.95 -27.21 27.50
C SER A 390 -8.33 -28.58 26.95
N ASP A 391 -9.36 -28.63 26.09
CA ASP A 391 -9.94 -29.88 25.61
C ASP A 391 -9.08 -30.47 24.49
N ALA A 392 -8.43 -29.59 23.70
CA ALA A 392 -7.50 -30.00 22.64
C ALA A 392 -6.33 -30.85 23.19
N SER A 393 -5.86 -30.55 24.40
CA SER A 393 -4.76 -31.31 25.02
C SER A 393 -5.14 -32.75 25.46
N THR A 394 -6.44 -33.03 25.60
CA THR A 394 -6.96 -34.36 26.00
C THR A 394 -7.34 -35.23 24.80
N LEU A 395 -7.31 -34.69 23.58
CA LEU A 395 -7.62 -35.46 22.39
C LEU A 395 -6.58 -36.54 22.12
N PRO A 396 -6.99 -37.69 21.56
CA PRO A 396 -6.05 -38.73 21.16
C PRO A 396 -5.05 -38.16 20.14
N LYS A 397 -3.76 -38.42 20.39
CA LYS A 397 -2.69 -37.99 19.51
C LYS A 397 -2.83 -38.73 18.20
N SER A 398 -3.09 -37.98 17.12
CA SER A 398 -3.04 -38.50 15.76
C SER A 398 -1.61 -38.40 15.24
N GLU A 399 -1.06 -39.48 14.67
CA GLU A 399 0.23 -39.46 13.98
C GLU A 399 0.17 -38.66 12.69
N SER A 400 -1.05 -38.49 12.13
CA SER A 400 -1.32 -37.66 10.96
C SER A 400 -1.55 -36.20 11.36
N SER A 401 -1.14 -35.28 10.50
CA SER A 401 -1.34 -33.84 10.69
C SER A 401 -2.79 -33.39 10.45
N ASP A 402 -3.76 -34.30 10.47
CA ASP A 402 -5.17 -34.06 10.18
C ASP A 402 -6.00 -33.70 11.43
N PHE A 403 -7.25 -33.29 11.20
CA PHE A 403 -8.22 -32.92 12.23
C PHE A 403 -9.27 -34.02 12.49
N SER A 404 -9.07 -35.24 11.97
CA SER A 404 -10.06 -36.32 12.04
C SER A 404 -10.45 -36.72 13.47
N ALA A 405 -9.47 -36.83 14.36
CA ALA A 405 -9.70 -37.08 15.76
C ALA A 405 -10.53 -35.99 16.45
N ALA A 406 -10.25 -34.71 16.11
CA ALA A 406 -10.97 -33.58 16.64
C ALA A 406 -12.43 -33.55 16.19
N ILE A 407 -12.67 -33.77 14.89
CA ILE A 407 -14.03 -33.82 14.32
C ILE A 407 -14.82 -35.02 14.87
N SER A 408 -14.20 -36.19 14.99
CA SER A 408 -14.85 -37.37 15.57
C SER A 408 -15.25 -37.17 17.02
N THR A 409 -14.43 -36.49 17.80
CA THR A 409 -14.74 -36.13 19.19
C THR A 409 -15.86 -35.08 19.24
N LEU A 410 -15.78 -34.05 18.42
CA LEU A 410 -16.79 -33.00 18.35
C LEU A 410 -18.16 -33.54 17.94
N SER A 411 -18.21 -34.51 17.04
CA SER A 411 -19.47 -35.14 16.61
C SER A 411 -20.16 -35.89 17.74
N LYS A 412 -19.41 -36.34 18.74
CA LYS A 412 -19.92 -37.06 19.91
C LYS A 412 -20.27 -36.12 21.07
N SER A 413 -19.42 -35.09 21.32
CA SER A 413 -19.58 -34.18 22.46
C SER A 413 -20.49 -32.98 22.15
N GLU A 414 -20.33 -32.33 21.01
CA GLU A 414 -21.08 -31.14 20.63
C GLU A 414 -21.51 -31.17 19.15
N PRO A 415 -22.51 -31.99 18.77
CA PRO A 415 -22.95 -32.11 17.39
C PRO A 415 -23.46 -30.80 16.79
N ALA A 416 -23.90 -29.85 17.60
CA ALA A 416 -24.35 -28.52 17.15
C ALA A 416 -23.22 -27.64 16.60
N ALA A 417 -21.97 -27.83 17.05
CA ALA A 417 -20.81 -27.10 16.58
C ALA A 417 -20.19 -27.70 15.30
N LEU A 418 -20.55 -28.94 14.94
CA LEU A 418 -19.98 -29.67 13.80
C LEU A 418 -20.11 -28.92 12.46
N PRO A 419 -21.28 -28.33 12.07
CA PRO A 419 -21.38 -27.63 10.80
C PRO A 419 -20.49 -26.38 10.72
N ASP A 420 -20.27 -25.72 11.85
CA ASP A 420 -19.37 -24.56 11.90
C ASP A 420 -17.90 -24.98 11.86
N ALA A 421 -17.54 -26.11 12.47
CA ALA A 421 -16.21 -26.69 12.37
C ALA A 421 -15.90 -27.11 10.92
N GLN A 422 -16.84 -27.71 10.21
CA GLN A 422 -16.68 -28.05 8.79
C GLN A 422 -16.47 -26.83 7.90
N LYS A 423 -17.22 -25.74 8.12
CA LYS A 423 -16.99 -24.45 7.42
C LYS A 423 -15.62 -23.83 7.75
N ALA A 424 -15.10 -24.07 8.96
CA ALA A 424 -13.77 -23.63 9.32
C ALA A 424 -12.69 -24.46 8.60
N LEU A 425 -12.87 -25.79 8.48
CA LEU A 425 -11.97 -26.68 7.76
C LEU A 425 -11.78 -26.29 6.29
N GLU A 426 -12.83 -25.83 5.62
CA GLU A 426 -12.73 -25.32 4.23
C GLU A 426 -11.73 -24.17 4.08
N ARG A 427 -11.36 -23.51 5.18
CA ARG A 427 -10.41 -22.37 5.22
C ARG A 427 -9.09 -22.71 5.91
N LEU A 428 -8.98 -23.89 6.47
CA LEU A 428 -7.77 -24.44 7.11
C LEU A 428 -7.08 -25.37 6.11
N GLY A 429 -6.53 -24.85 5.02
CA GLY A 429 -5.78 -25.67 4.08
C GLY A 429 -4.47 -26.18 4.67
N HIS A 430 -4.14 -27.45 4.46
CA HIS A 430 -2.83 -28.00 4.78
C HIS A 430 -1.80 -27.53 3.75
N ALA A 431 -0.73 -26.88 4.21
CA ALA A 431 0.31 -26.41 3.32
C ALA A 431 1.22 -27.57 2.88
N GLU A 432 1.40 -27.74 1.59
CA GLU A 432 2.26 -28.76 0.98
C GLU A 432 3.35 -28.13 0.11
N ILE A 433 4.60 -28.56 0.30
CA ILE A 433 5.70 -28.26 -0.60
C ILE A 433 5.74 -29.37 -1.67
N VAL A 434 5.21 -29.06 -2.85
CA VAL A 434 5.16 -29.99 -3.98
C VAL A 434 6.56 -30.32 -4.47
N ASP A 435 7.38 -29.29 -4.65
CA ASP A 435 8.78 -29.42 -5.06
C ASP A 435 9.64 -28.28 -4.52
N ALA A 436 10.90 -28.57 -4.27
CA ALA A 436 11.92 -27.59 -3.89
C ALA A 436 13.25 -27.98 -4.50
N SER A 437 13.80 -27.14 -5.35
CA SER A 437 15.03 -27.41 -6.10
C SER A 437 15.88 -26.17 -6.25
N PHE A 438 17.19 -26.37 -6.38
CA PHE A 438 18.12 -25.31 -6.70
C PHE A 438 18.37 -25.28 -8.21
N LYS A 439 18.33 -24.08 -8.79
CA LYS A 439 18.61 -23.87 -10.21
C LYS A 439 19.49 -22.64 -10.41
N VAL A 440 20.36 -22.71 -11.39
CA VAL A 440 21.17 -21.59 -11.88
C VAL A 440 20.67 -21.23 -13.28
N ILE A 441 20.63 -19.95 -13.62
CA ILE A 441 20.16 -19.51 -14.93
C ILE A 441 21.27 -19.72 -15.95
N GLY A 442 21.01 -20.55 -16.97
CA GLY A 442 21.95 -20.78 -18.07
C GLY A 442 23.06 -21.81 -17.78
N GLU A 443 23.15 -22.32 -16.56
CA GLU A 443 24.21 -23.29 -16.18
C GLU A 443 23.58 -24.58 -15.64
N ARG A 444 24.22 -25.71 -15.85
CA ARG A 444 23.80 -27.02 -15.32
C ARG A 444 24.34 -27.29 -13.93
N TYR A 445 25.49 -26.73 -13.62
CA TYR A 445 26.23 -26.95 -12.37
C TYR A 445 26.25 -25.68 -11.53
N VAL A 446 26.26 -25.85 -10.21
CA VAL A 446 26.42 -24.73 -9.27
C VAL A 446 27.89 -24.64 -8.91
N THR A 447 28.51 -23.50 -9.16
CA THR A 447 29.92 -23.22 -8.80
C THR A 447 29.98 -22.35 -7.53
N PRO A 448 31.13 -22.32 -6.85
CA PRO A 448 31.33 -21.45 -5.69
C PRO A 448 31.02 -19.99 -6.01
N SER A 449 30.25 -19.33 -5.11
CA SER A 449 29.86 -17.92 -5.25
C SER A 449 28.94 -17.59 -6.43
N SER A 450 28.43 -18.58 -7.19
CA SER A 450 27.44 -18.36 -8.23
C SER A 450 26.08 -17.93 -7.66
N PHE A 451 25.25 -17.23 -8.47
CA PHE A 451 23.89 -16.86 -8.08
C PHE A 451 22.93 -18.03 -8.30
N VAL A 452 22.45 -18.58 -7.20
CA VAL A 452 21.55 -19.73 -7.18
C VAL A 452 20.12 -19.27 -6.87
N HIS A 453 19.15 -19.88 -7.52
CA HIS A 453 17.74 -19.70 -7.24
C HIS A 453 17.19 -20.95 -6.55
N LEU A 454 16.67 -20.78 -5.34
CA LEU A 454 15.80 -21.78 -4.72
C LEU A 454 14.41 -21.62 -5.30
N LEU A 455 13.96 -22.59 -6.07
CA LEU A 455 12.60 -22.66 -6.61
C LEU A 455 11.75 -23.54 -5.68
N VAL A 456 10.70 -22.97 -5.09
CA VAL A 456 9.77 -23.69 -4.22
C VAL A 456 8.39 -23.66 -4.85
N LYS A 457 7.80 -24.83 -5.04
CA LYS A 457 6.42 -25.01 -5.52
C LYS A 457 5.53 -25.38 -4.35
N ALA A 458 4.52 -24.56 -4.06
CA ALA A 458 3.64 -24.77 -2.92
C ALA A 458 2.17 -24.72 -3.33
N ARG A 459 1.36 -25.51 -2.61
CA ARG A 459 -0.11 -25.53 -2.71
C ARG A 459 -0.74 -25.76 -1.34
N LEU A 460 -2.04 -25.49 -1.23
CA LEU A 460 -2.84 -25.85 -0.06
C LEU A 460 -3.66 -27.08 -0.39
N ALA A 461 -3.43 -28.17 0.32
CA ALA A 461 -4.24 -29.37 0.21
C ALA A 461 -5.57 -29.12 0.94
N PRO A 462 -6.74 -29.34 0.30
CA PRO A 462 -8.03 -29.23 0.94
C PRO A 462 -8.19 -30.35 1.98
N LEU A 463 -8.93 -30.07 3.04
CA LEU A 463 -9.31 -31.05 4.04
C LEU A 463 -10.71 -31.57 3.74
N ALA A 464 -10.94 -32.87 3.93
CA ALA A 464 -12.25 -33.48 3.80
C ALA A 464 -13.15 -33.04 4.98
N LYS A 465 -14.47 -33.23 4.87
CA LYS A 465 -15.43 -32.84 5.90
C LYS A 465 -15.24 -33.57 7.24
N ASP A 466 -14.61 -34.72 7.22
CA ASP A 466 -14.22 -35.50 8.39
C ASP A 466 -12.88 -35.03 9.01
N GLY A 467 -12.24 -34.02 8.42
CA GLY A 467 -10.96 -33.47 8.86
C GLY A 467 -9.75 -34.24 8.36
N SER A 468 -9.92 -35.29 7.55
CA SER A 468 -8.81 -36.03 6.96
C SER A 468 -8.16 -35.28 5.81
N ALA A 469 -6.86 -35.50 5.60
CA ALA A 469 -6.15 -34.96 4.44
C ALA A 469 -6.60 -35.70 3.16
N VAL A 470 -6.95 -34.96 2.12
CA VAL A 470 -7.30 -35.55 0.83
C VAL A 470 -6.00 -35.91 0.10
N PRO A 471 -5.80 -37.21 -0.27
CA PRO A 471 -4.63 -37.59 -1.04
C PRO A 471 -4.68 -36.93 -2.43
N LEU A 472 -3.65 -36.16 -2.75
CA LEU A 472 -3.56 -35.44 -4.02
C LEU A 472 -2.52 -36.09 -4.95
N PRO A 473 -2.79 -36.18 -6.25
CA PRO A 473 -1.78 -36.61 -7.21
C PRO A 473 -0.61 -35.61 -7.21
N LYS A 474 0.57 -36.10 -7.54
CA LYS A 474 1.71 -35.20 -7.80
C LYS A 474 1.43 -34.45 -9.10
N PRO A 475 1.45 -33.12 -9.08
CA PRO A 475 1.22 -32.34 -10.30
C PRO A 475 2.38 -32.51 -11.27
N GLU A 476 2.10 -32.36 -12.55
CA GLU A 476 3.13 -32.36 -13.60
C GLU A 476 4.02 -31.12 -13.45
N THR A 477 5.33 -31.34 -13.48
CA THR A 477 6.32 -30.28 -13.49
C THR A 477 6.67 -29.91 -14.93
N ASN A 478 6.54 -28.65 -15.28
CA ASN A 478 6.89 -28.16 -16.61
C ASN A 478 8.19 -27.34 -16.53
N GLU A 479 9.30 -27.92 -17.04
CA GLU A 479 10.60 -27.26 -17.01
C GLU A 479 10.67 -25.97 -17.83
N LYS A 480 9.92 -25.87 -18.93
CA LYS A 480 9.86 -24.63 -19.73
C LYS A 480 9.26 -23.49 -18.93
N ARG A 481 8.16 -23.75 -18.22
CA ARG A 481 7.51 -22.78 -17.32
C ARG A 481 8.43 -22.37 -16.17
N ASP A 482 9.16 -23.32 -15.58
CA ASP A 482 10.12 -23.05 -14.52
C ASP A 482 11.23 -22.11 -15.01
N ASN A 483 11.75 -22.36 -16.21
CA ASN A 483 12.80 -21.54 -16.81
C ASN A 483 12.29 -20.13 -17.18
N GLU A 484 11.10 -20.01 -17.74
CA GLU A 484 10.44 -18.72 -18.00
C GLU A 484 10.24 -17.92 -16.70
N PHE A 485 9.80 -18.60 -15.64
CA PHE A 485 9.64 -17.97 -14.34
C PHE A 485 10.98 -17.54 -13.73
N LEU A 486 12.04 -18.34 -13.87
CA LEU A 486 13.38 -18.00 -13.38
C LEU A 486 13.92 -16.72 -14.06
N LEU A 487 13.68 -16.55 -15.35
CA LEU A 487 14.08 -15.35 -16.11
C LEU A 487 13.24 -14.12 -15.76
N SER A 488 12.06 -14.28 -15.18
CA SER A 488 11.21 -13.16 -14.78
C SER A 488 11.85 -12.35 -13.65
N LYS A 489 11.50 -11.07 -13.49
CA LYS A 489 11.95 -10.22 -12.37
C LYS A 489 11.15 -10.41 -11.07
N LYS A 490 10.12 -11.28 -11.08
CA LYS A 490 9.19 -11.46 -9.96
C LYS A 490 9.63 -12.61 -9.08
N ASP A 491 9.54 -12.45 -7.76
CA ASP A 491 9.83 -13.52 -6.78
C ASP A 491 8.68 -14.53 -6.65
N MET A 492 7.49 -14.20 -7.16
CA MET A 492 6.30 -15.03 -7.14
C MET A 492 5.72 -15.11 -8.55
N GLU A 493 5.33 -16.31 -8.96
CA GLU A 493 4.65 -16.54 -10.22
C GLU A 493 3.26 -15.89 -10.22
N ASP A 494 2.82 -15.38 -11.36
CA ASP A 494 1.46 -14.83 -11.48
C ASP A 494 0.43 -15.95 -11.38
N LEU A 495 -0.66 -15.69 -10.64
CA LEU A 495 -1.79 -16.62 -10.62
C LEU A 495 -2.53 -16.55 -11.95
N PRO A 496 -3.00 -17.70 -12.48
CA PRO A 496 -3.85 -17.74 -13.66
C PRO A 496 -5.07 -16.81 -13.52
N GLN A 497 -5.49 -16.18 -14.61
CA GLN A 497 -6.63 -15.27 -14.58
C GLN A 497 -7.91 -15.99 -14.14
N GLY A 498 -8.62 -15.40 -13.19
CA GLY A 498 -9.91 -15.91 -12.69
C GLY A 498 -9.82 -16.76 -11.43
N GLU A 499 -8.64 -16.94 -10.85
CA GLU A 499 -8.42 -17.80 -9.72
C GLU A 499 -8.04 -17.16 -8.41
N TYR A 500 -8.59 -17.80 -7.43
CA TYR A 500 -8.29 -17.87 -6.00
C TYR A 500 -7.43 -16.76 -5.41
N VAL A 501 -8.10 -15.69 -5.11
CA VAL A 501 -7.66 -14.89 -3.97
C VAL A 501 -8.11 -15.66 -2.73
N SER A 502 -7.18 -16.23 -1.97
CA SER A 502 -7.50 -16.82 -0.68
C SER A 502 -8.28 -15.79 0.14
N GLY A 503 -9.51 -16.11 0.51
CA GLY A 503 -10.36 -15.21 1.27
C GLY A 503 -9.79 -14.93 2.64
N TYR A 504 -10.55 -14.24 3.49
CA TYR A 504 -10.15 -14.07 4.88
C TYR A 504 -10.07 -15.42 5.61
N ALA A 505 -9.00 -15.63 6.34
CA ALA A 505 -8.75 -16.82 7.14
C ALA A 505 -9.80 -17.03 8.24
N HIS A 506 -9.90 -18.27 8.72
CA HIS A 506 -10.58 -18.54 9.97
C HIS A 506 -9.72 -17.99 11.12
N ALA A 507 -10.16 -16.90 11.74
CA ALA A 507 -9.51 -16.27 12.89
C ALA A 507 -10.57 -15.51 13.73
N PRO A 508 -11.46 -16.23 14.43
CA PRO A 508 -12.63 -15.65 15.08
C PRO A 508 -12.30 -14.73 16.25
N TYR A 509 -11.14 -14.90 16.86
CA TYR A 509 -10.70 -14.11 18.03
C TYR A 509 -9.83 -12.90 17.64
N TRP A 510 -9.34 -12.84 16.39
CA TRP A 510 -8.48 -11.75 15.94
C TRP A 510 -9.28 -10.44 15.75
N PRO A 511 -8.77 -9.28 16.23
CA PRO A 511 -9.53 -8.04 16.22
C PRO A 511 -9.63 -7.33 14.86
N ALA A 512 -9.05 -7.87 13.80
CA ALA A 512 -9.09 -7.34 12.43
C ALA A 512 -9.31 -8.46 11.41
N ASN A 513 -9.71 -8.10 10.19
CA ASN A 513 -9.76 -9.06 9.10
C ASN A 513 -8.34 -9.53 8.77
N ARG A 514 -8.11 -10.85 8.71
CA ARG A 514 -6.80 -11.43 8.46
C ARG A 514 -6.80 -12.25 7.18
N LYS A 515 -5.86 -11.96 6.29
CA LYS A 515 -5.52 -12.85 5.18
C LYS A 515 -4.49 -13.85 5.65
N PRO A 516 -4.56 -15.11 5.23
CA PRO A 516 -3.54 -16.09 5.57
C PRO A 516 -2.23 -15.74 4.86
N GLY A 517 -1.13 -15.92 5.55
CA GLY A 517 0.22 -15.71 5.04
C GLY A 517 1.15 -16.82 5.49
N TRP A 518 2.24 -17.00 4.75
CA TRP A 518 3.27 -17.98 5.05
C TRP A 518 4.64 -17.38 4.84
N TRP A 519 5.65 -18.00 5.45
CA TRP A 519 7.05 -17.70 5.17
C TRP A 519 7.73 -18.94 4.61
N ILE A 520 8.51 -18.77 3.55
CA ILE A 520 9.46 -19.75 3.06
C ILE A 520 10.80 -19.45 3.73
N VAL A 521 11.33 -20.41 4.47
CA VAL A 521 12.59 -20.30 5.22
C VAL A 521 13.55 -21.37 4.74
N LEU A 522 14.72 -20.99 4.24
CA LEU A 522 15.82 -21.93 3.97
C LEU A 522 16.76 -21.94 5.17
N ALA A 523 16.93 -23.08 5.79
CA ALA A 523 17.65 -23.22 7.04
C ALA A 523 18.67 -24.35 7.03
N ASP A 524 19.76 -24.12 7.70
CA ASP A 524 20.70 -25.15 8.12
C ASP A 524 20.39 -25.54 9.58
N ILE A 525 19.82 -26.73 9.75
CA ILE A 525 19.42 -27.22 11.08
C ILE A 525 20.65 -27.54 11.94
N LYS A 526 21.74 -28.00 11.32
CA LYS A 526 22.95 -28.41 12.05
C LYS A 526 23.62 -27.21 12.73
N SER A 527 23.67 -26.09 12.04
CA SER A 527 24.26 -24.85 12.57
C SER A 527 23.27 -23.91 13.23
N ASN A 528 21.96 -24.27 13.31
CA ASN A 528 20.87 -23.43 13.79
C ASN A 528 20.81 -22.05 13.09
N LYS A 529 21.07 -22.02 11.78
CA LYS A 529 21.15 -20.78 11.02
C LYS A 529 20.11 -20.70 9.90
N VAL A 530 19.63 -19.50 9.68
CA VAL A 530 18.87 -19.14 8.46
C VAL A 530 19.88 -18.84 7.36
N VAL A 531 19.78 -19.53 6.22
CA VAL A 531 20.72 -19.40 5.10
C VAL A 531 20.47 -18.13 4.30
N VAL A 532 19.18 -17.82 4.08
CA VAL A 532 18.72 -16.69 3.26
C VAL A 532 17.57 -16.00 3.96
N PRO A 533 17.41 -14.67 3.85
CA PRO A 533 16.24 -13.98 4.41
C PRO A 533 14.94 -14.63 3.96
N PRO A 534 14.02 -14.95 4.89
CA PRO A 534 12.75 -15.58 4.57
C PRO A 534 11.87 -14.76 3.63
N LEU A 535 11.25 -15.43 2.67
CA LEU A 535 10.27 -14.83 1.77
C LEU A 535 8.88 -14.94 2.38
N LYS A 536 8.21 -13.80 2.60
CA LYS A 536 6.81 -13.79 3.00
C LYS A 536 5.92 -13.89 1.78
N ILE A 537 5.03 -14.90 1.77
CA ILE A 537 4.12 -15.19 0.69
C ILE A 537 2.67 -15.13 1.15
N THR A 538 1.79 -14.75 0.25
CA THR A 538 0.34 -14.77 0.40
C THR A 538 -0.27 -15.44 -0.82
N ASP A 539 -1.55 -15.79 -0.76
CA ASP A 539 -2.29 -16.29 -1.92
C ASP A 539 -1.70 -17.59 -2.52
N ILE A 540 -1.42 -18.57 -1.65
CA ILE A 540 -1.10 -19.94 -2.07
C ILE A 540 -2.40 -20.55 -2.65
N PRO A 541 -2.37 -21.16 -3.87
CA PRO A 541 -3.56 -21.78 -4.47
C PRO A 541 -3.99 -23.01 -3.69
N VAL A 542 -5.30 -23.23 -3.66
CA VAL A 542 -5.87 -24.50 -3.17
C VAL A 542 -5.74 -25.53 -4.29
N ALA A 543 -5.25 -26.70 -3.93
CA ALA A 543 -5.10 -27.80 -4.88
C ALA A 543 -6.44 -28.20 -5.50
N ASP A 544 -6.47 -28.35 -6.81
CA ASP A 544 -7.62 -28.78 -7.59
C ASP A 544 -7.18 -29.89 -8.56
N PRO A 545 -7.55 -31.16 -8.29
CA PRO A 545 -7.17 -32.28 -9.15
C PRO A 545 -7.67 -32.20 -10.59
N SER A 546 -8.68 -31.34 -10.86
CA SER A 546 -9.19 -31.13 -12.22
C SER A 546 -8.24 -30.30 -13.09
N ARG A 547 -7.22 -29.70 -12.50
CA ARG A 547 -6.24 -28.84 -13.17
C ARG A 547 -4.91 -29.54 -13.27
N GLY A 548 -4.27 -29.44 -14.42
CA GLY A 548 -2.95 -30.02 -14.63
C GLY A 548 -1.87 -29.40 -13.76
N ILE A 549 -2.02 -28.10 -13.41
CA ILE A 549 -1.10 -27.35 -12.55
C ILE A 549 -1.92 -26.68 -11.46
N ASP A 550 -1.76 -27.15 -10.23
CA ASP A 550 -2.49 -26.72 -9.03
C ASP A 550 -1.58 -26.12 -7.95
N TYR A 551 -0.38 -25.73 -8.31
CA TYR A 551 0.61 -25.10 -7.44
C TYR A 551 1.05 -23.73 -7.95
N ARG A 552 1.71 -22.96 -7.10
CA ARG A 552 2.37 -21.70 -7.44
C ARG A 552 3.85 -21.80 -7.13
N SER A 553 4.67 -21.25 -8.04
CA SER A 553 6.12 -21.23 -7.89
C SER A 553 6.58 -19.94 -7.22
N TYR A 554 7.56 -20.07 -6.34
CA TYR A 554 8.23 -18.99 -5.63
C TYR A 554 9.73 -19.15 -5.79
N LYS A 555 10.48 -18.06 -5.95
CA LYS A 555 11.92 -18.11 -6.05
C LYS A 555 12.59 -17.20 -5.04
N ILE A 556 13.70 -17.68 -4.50
CA ILE A 556 14.58 -16.94 -3.60
C ILE A 556 15.98 -17.00 -4.20
N GLN A 557 16.53 -15.84 -4.53
CA GLN A 557 17.89 -15.73 -5.08
C GLN A 557 18.89 -15.53 -3.94
N PHE A 558 20.00 -16.23 -4.01
CA PHE A 558 21.11 -16.07 -3.07
C PHE A 558 22.43 -16.47 -3.72
N GLN A 559 23.53 -16.13 -3.06
CA GLN A 559 24.87 -16.51 -3.49
C GLN A 559 25.26 -17.84 -2.86
N ALA A 560 25.75 -18.78 -3.69
CA ALA A 560 26.24 -20.07 -3.22
C ALA A 560 27.41 -19.91 -2.26
N PRO A 561 27.58 -20.83 -1.30
CA PRO A 561 28.78 -20.90 -0.48
C PRO A 561 30.07 -20.95 -1.32
N GLN A 562 31.17 -20.46 -0.75
CA GLN A 562 32.44 -20.42 -1.43
C GLN A 562 33.15 -21.79 -1.46
N THR A 563 32.70 -22.75 -0.68
CA THR A 563 33.29 -24.08 -0.54
C THR A 563 32.56 -25.08 -1.43
N VAL A 564 33.35 -25.89 -2.16
CA VAL A 564 32.85 -27.03 -2.94
C VAL A 564 32.35 -28.12 -1.99
N GLY A 565 31.23 -28.76 -2.31
CA GLY A 565 30.70 -29.85 -1.51
C GLY A 565 29.15 -29.99 -1.56
N LEU A 566 28.65 -30.86 -0.71
CA LEU A 566 27.20 -31.11 -0.57
C LEU A 566 26.66 -30.40 0.67
N PHE A 567 25.73 -29.49 0.47
CA PHE A 567 25.04 -28.78 1.53
C PHE A 567 23.61 -29.32 1.65
N THR A 568 23.31 -29.92 2.79
CA THR A 568 21.97 -30.41 3.09
C THR A 568 21.26 -29.40 3.96
N TRP A 569 20.26 -28.74 3.39
CA TRP A 569 19.44 -27.72 4.05
C TRP A 569 17.98 -28.18 4.12
N LYS A 570 17.19 -27.47 4.90
CA LYS A 570 15.76 -27.71 4.99
C LYS A 570 14.98 -26.46 4.64
N VAL A 571 14.00 -26.61 3.75
CA VAL A 571 13.00 -25.59 3.44
C VAL A 571 11.82 -25.78 4.38
N PHE A 572 11.46 -24.73 5.10
CA PHE A 572 10.24 -24.66 5.91
C PHE A 572 9.24 -23.75 5.24
N LEU A 573 7.97 -24.14 5.24
CA LEU A 573 6.82 -23.32 4.92
C LEU A 573 6.00 -23.15 6.20
N VAL A 574 6.11 -21.96 6.83
CA VAL A 574 5.53 -21.67 8.16
C VAL A 574 4.36 -20.71 8.01
N SER A 575 3.20 -21.07 8.58
CA SER A 575 2.02 -20.21 8.56
C SER A 575 2.10 -19.09 9.60
N ASP A 576 1.65 -17.89 9.21
CA ASP A 576 1.46 -16.77 10.16
C ASP A 576 0.06 -16.75 10.80
N THR A 577 -0.82 -17.62 10.38
CA THR A 577 -2.24 -17.56 10.73
C THR A 577 -2.77 -18.86 11.31
N PHE A 578 -2.26 -20.01 10.88
CA PHE A 578 -2.72 -21.34 11.32
C PHE A 578 -1.66 -22.03 12.15
N VAL A 579 -2.07 -22.55 13.32
CA VAL A 579 -1.18 -23.25 14.26
C VAL A 579 -0.95 -24.68 13.79
N GLY A 580 0.31 -25.11 13.79
CA GLY A 580 0.68 -26.50 13.43
C GLY A 580 0.62 -26.79 11.92
N GLU A 581 0.34 -25.80 11.09
CA GLU A 581 0.37 -25.94 9.64
C GLU A 581 1.73 -25.52 9.10
N GLU A 582 2.68 -26.45 9.16
CA GLU A 582 4.05 -26.31 8.69
C GLU A 582 4.39 -27.46 7.77
N ALA A 583 4.93 -27.14 6.59
CA ALA A 583 5.54 -28.12 5.71
C ALA A 583 7.05 -27.97 5.76
N ALA A 584 7.75 -29.07 5.72
CA ALA A 584 9.21 -29.07 5.71
C ALA A 584 9.73 -30.08 4.67
N ARG A 585 10.73 -29.69 3.92
CA ARG A 585 11.37 -30.55 2.91
C ARG A 585 12.89 -30.39 2.94
N ASP A 586 13.59 -31.52 2.94
CA ASP A 586 15.04 -31.51 2.80
C ASP A 586 15.44 -31.26 1.36
N VAL A 587 16.44 -30.40 1.18
CA VAL A 587 16.98 -29.99 -0.13
C VAL A 587 18.51 -30.08 -0.08
N VAL A 588 19.10 -30.56 -1.16
CA VAL A 588 20.55 -30.73 -1.27
C VAL A 588 21.07 -29.81 -2.36
N LEU A 589 22.02 -28.95 -1.99
CA LEU A 589 22.76 -28.11 -2.92
C LEU A 589 24.15 -28.77 -3.13
N LYS A 590 24.43 -29.16 -4.35
CA LYS A 590 25.76 -29.64 -4.77
C LYS A 590 26.49 -28.47 -5.39
N ILE A 591 27.67 -28.16 -4.88
CA ILE A 591 28.57 -27.13 -5.43
C ILE A 591 29.74 -27.87 -6.04
N ASP A 592 29.88 -27.76 -7.34
CA ASP A 592 30.93 -28.39 -8.12
C ASP A 592 32.15 -27.47 -8.31
N ASP A 593 33.29 -28.06 -8.60
CA ASP A 593 34.53 -27.30 -8.88
C ASP A 593 34.38 -26.50 -10.19
N PRO A 594 34.85 -25.25 -10.26
CA PRO A 594 34.80 -24.45 -11.50
C PRO A 594 35.43 -25.11 -12.74
N THR A 595 36.36 -26.06 -12.55
CA THR A 595 36.96 -26.81 -13.65
C THR A 595 35.96 -27.68 -14.42
N VAL A 596 34.85 -28.06 -13.81
CA VAL A 596 33.78 -28.85 -14.46
C VAL A 596 33.08 -28.03 -15.55
N LEU A 597 32.95 -26.72 -15.39
CA LEU A 597 32.37 -25.84 -16.41
C LEU A 597 33.27 -25.77 -17.66
N ALA A 598 34.60 -25.74 -17.48
CA ALA A 598 35.53 -25.73 -18.58
C ALA A 598 35.57 -27.07 -19.35
N ALA A 599 35.17 -28.17 -18.70
CA ALA A 599 35.11 -29.50 -19.33
C ALA A 599 33.78 -29.74 -20.08
N ASP A 600 32.72 -28.97 -19.76
CA ASP A 600 31.37 -29.07 -20.38
C ASP A 600 31.13 -28.00 -21.47
N GLU A 601 32.07 -27.04 -21.67
CA GLU A 601 32.07 -26.22 -22.87
C GLU A 601 32.40 -27.18 -24.02
N PRO A 602 31.46 -27.55 -24.91
CA PRO A 602 31.81 -28.25 -26.13
C PRO A 602 32.82 -27.35 -26.83
N ASP A 603 33.95 -27.95 -27.26
CA ASP A 603 34.99 -27.25 -28.00
C ASP A 603 34.34 -26.33 -29.04
N ALA A 604 34.08 -25.09 -28.63
CA ALA A 604 33.50 -24.05 -29.48
C ALA A 604 34.52 -23.53 -30.50
N GLU A 605 35.66 -24.23 -30.65
CA GLU A 605 36.69 -23.91 -31.65
C GLU A 605 36.35 -24.41 -33.05
N ASP A 606 35.35 -25.31 -33.23
CA ASP A 606 35.09 -25.94 -34.55
C ASP A 606 33.80 -25.47 -35.26
N ASP A 607 33.03 -24.55 -34.75
CA ASP A 607 31.80 -24.09 -35.43
C ASP A 607 31.72 -22.57 -35.68
N ILE A 608 32.83 -21.88 -35.80
CA ILE A 608 32.89 -20.64 -36.55
C ILE A 608 32.95 -21.06 -38.02
N SER A 609 31.77 -21.31 -38.61
CA SER A 609 31.65 -21.48 -40.05
C SER A 609 32.37 -20.31 -40.73
N GLU A 610 33.43 -20.64 -41.52
CA GLU A 610 34.11 -19.63 -42.34
C GLU A 610 33.07 -18.79 -43.08
N PRO A 611 33.18 -17.46 -43.05
CA PRO A 611 32.21 -16.62 -43.69
C PRO A 611 32.15 -16.88 -45.19
N GLU A 612 30.94 -16.94 -45.75
CA GLU A 612 30.69 -17.12 -47.18
C GLU A 612 31.38 -16.02 -48.00
N GLU A 613 31.97 -16.39 -49.14
CA GLU A 613 32.78 -15.52 -50.01
C GLU A 613 32.01 -14.24 -50.42
N ASP A 614 30.68 -14.33 -50.59
CA ASP A 614 29.81 -13.23 -51.00
C ASP A 614 29.35 -12.34 -49.84
N SER A 615 29.62 -12.71 -48.59
CA SER A 615 29.28 -11.87 -47.42
C SER A 615 30.31 -10.75 -47.21
N LEU A 616 29.87 -9.62 -46.66
CA LEU A 616 30.76 -8.50 -46.33
C LEU A 616 31.88 -8.93 -45.39
N ALA A 617 31.61 -9.90 -44.51
CA ALA A 617 32.59 -10.52 -43.60
C ALA A 617 33.59 -11.41 -44.35
N GLY A 618 33.16 -12.14 -45.39
CA GLY A 618 34.02 -12.93 -46.26
C GLY A 618 34.96 -12.04 -47.08
N GLN A 619 34.49 -10.96 -47.65
CA GLN A 619 35.31 -10.00 -48.39
C GLN A 619 36.34 -9.31 -47.48
N MET A 620 36.00 -9.00 -46.22
CA MET A 620 36.95 -8.48 -45.24
C MET A 620 37.96 -9.53 -44.78
N ALA A 621 37.58 -10.82 -44.70
CA ALA A 621 38.48 -11.91 -44.35
C ALA A 621 39.48 -12.14 -45.48
N LEU A 622 39.07 -12.13 -46.75
CA LEU A 622 39.95 -12.18 -47.94
C LEU A 622 40.95 -11.03 -47.98
N MET A 623 40.53 -9.79 -47.65
CA MET A 623 41.42 -8.62 -47.59
C MET A 623 42.47 -8.76 -46.46
N ARG A 624 42.20 -9.53 -45.42
CA ARG A 624 43.12 -9.79 -44.30
C ARG A 624 43.93 -11.07 -44.45
N GLY A 625 43.76 -11.83 -45.56
CA GLY A 625 44.52 -13.06 -45.84
C GLY A 625 43.99 -14.31 -45.13
N GLY A 626 42.70 -14.29 -44.68
CA GLY A 626 42.04 -15.44 -44.07
C GLY A 626 41.35 -16.34 -45.10
N SER A 627 41.04 -17.59 -44.70
CA SER A 627 40.34 -18.57 -45.53
C SER A 627 38.84 -18.29 -45.55
N VAL A 628 38.16 -18.53 -46.69
CA VAL A 628 36.73 -18.38 -46.91
C VAL A 628 36.17 -19.61 -47.60
N LYS A 629 34.95 -19.99 -47.26
CA LYS A 629 34.25 -21.12 -47.85
C LYS A 629 33.78 -20.74 -49.26
N LYS A 630 34.31 -21.41 -50.31
CA LYS A 630 33.86 -21.22 -51.70
C LYS A 630 32.41 -21.69 -51.86
N ALA A 631 31.57 -20.84 -52.40
CA ALA A 631 30.21 -21.18 -52.79
C ALA A 631 30.25 -22.30 -53.85
N ARG A 632 29.62 -23.42 -53.56
CA ARG A 632 29.40 -24.53 -54.47
C ARG A 632 28.21 -24.14 -55.34
N GLY A 633 28.44 -23.90 -56.64
CA GLY A 633 27.42 -23.57 -57.60
C GLY A 633 26.39 -24.69 -57.71
N GLU A 634 25.16 -24.38 -57.57
CA GLU A 634 24.00 -25.16 -58.05
C GLU A 634 23.32 -24.39 -59.15
N GLU A 635 23.15 -25.11 -60.26
CA GLU A 635 22.47 -24.70 -61.50
C GLU A 635 20.98 -24.43 -61.24
N SER A 636 20.53 -23.38 -61.89
CA SER A 636 19.23 -23.06 -62.47
C SER A 636 18.04 -23.99 -62.22
N ASP A 637 16.90 -23.41 -61.86
CA ASP A 637 15.78 -23.34 -62.79
C ASP A 637 14.75 -22.29 -62.40
N ASP A 638 14.29 -21.60 -63.44
CA ASP A 638 13.30 -20.55 -63.59
C ASP A 638 11.99 -20.75 -62.81
N GLU A 639 11.36 -19.69 -62.34
CA GLU A 639 10.20 -19.01 -62.93
C GLU A 639 9.65 -17.91 -62.02
N SER A 640 9.65 -16.77 -62.62
CA SER A 640 8.71 -15.64 -62.69
C SER A 640 7.49 -15.60 -61.75
N SER A 641 7.26 -14.47 -61.09
CA SER A 641 6.27 -13.42 -61.42
C SER A 641 6.23 -12.32 -60.34
N THR A 642 6.47 -11.14 -60.79
CA THR A 642 5.73 -9.87 -60.60
C THR A 642 4.63 -9.85 -59.54
N ASP A 643 4.65 -8.83 -58.64
CA ASP A 643 3.99 -7.53 -58.72
C ASP A 643 4.31 -6.70 -57.48
N ASP A 644 4.70 -5.51 -57.77
CA ASP A 644 4.38 -4.16 -57.31
C ASP A 644 3.49 -4.05 -56.05
N GLU A 645 3.88 -3.25 -55.10
CA GLU A 645 3.48 -1.84 -54.96
C GLU A 645 4.18 -1.17 -53.77
N GLU A 646 4.52 0.05 -54.06
CA GLU A 646 5.06 1.11 -53.23
C GLU A 646 4.15 1.43 -52.03
N GLU A 647 4.70 1.92 -50.94
CA GLU A 647 4.49 3.28 -50.49
C GLU A 647 5.39 3.67 -49.31
N GLU A 648 5.97 4.78 -49.53
CA GLU A 648 6.68 5.77 -48.77
C GLU A 648 6.21 5.99 -47.31
N GLY A 649 7.15 6.34 -46.48
CA GLY A 649 7.11 7.62 -45.84
C GLY A 649 7.76 7.75 -44.46
N LYS A 650 8.94 8.39 -44.43
CA LYS A 650 9.42 9.39 -43.45
C LYS A 650 9.28 9.02 -41.97
N GLY A 651 10.30 9.03 -41.17
CA GLY A 651 11.36 10.05 -41.03
C GLY A 651 11.30 10.68 -39.67
N GLY A 652 12.42 10.90 -39.04
CA GLY A 652 12.63 11.75 -37.87
C GLY A 652 13.03 10.98 -36.63
N ASP A 653 14.32 10.78 -36.32
CA ASP A 653 15.17 11.72 -35.56
C ASP A 653 14.57 12.11 -34.22
N ASP A 654 15.16 11.95 -33.10
CA ASP A 654 16.40 12.43 -32.56
C ASP A 654 16.55 11.97 -31.11
N SER A 655 17.70 11.49 -30.77
CA SER A 655 18.69 11.96 -29.82
C SER A 655 18.32 11.99 -28.33
N SER A 656 19.09 11.22 -27.65
CA SER A 656 20.15 11.54 -26.69
C SER A 656 19.75 12.10 -25.34
N SER A 657 20.33 11.49 -24.45
CA SER A 657 21.32 11.87 -23.42
C SER A 657 20.77 12.09 -22.03
N ASP A 658 21.43 11.32 -21.23
CA ASP A 658 22.32 11.62 -20.11
C ASP A 658 21.70 12.02 -18.78
N SER A 659 22.11 11.15 -17.90
CA SER A 659 22.81 11.39 -16.61
C SER A 659 22.09 12.20 -15.53
N ASP A 660 21.96 11.69 -14.46
CA ASP A 660 22.49 11.68 -13.09
C ASP A 660 21.54 11.05 -12.10
#